data_e7e4245af4cf8e4eb3474ce6f6e83320
#
_entry.id   e7e4245af4cf8e4eb3474ce6f6e83320
#
_cell.length_a   1.000
_cell.length_b   1.000
_cell.length_c   1.000
_cell.angle_alpha   90.00
_cell.angle_beta   90.00
_cell.angle_gamma   90.00
#
_symmetry.space_group_name_H-M   'P 1'
#
loop_
_entity.id
_entity.type
_entity.pdbx_description
1 polymer ?
#
loop_
_entity_poly.entity_id
_entity_poly.type
_entity_poly.pdbx_seq_one_letter_code
_entity_poly.pdbx_strand_id
1 'polypeptide(L)'
;MVLPSSADSTGPSRHAAWLKAEDGSLTSEPVILSGVPGKIQAATWLDGTFYFLQKSEGREGWYSWKSGSEAVRREDPPKSSGQPVVVAQAGGVWCFRDRADGTAVLDVYRSKPVDGTSRRGWMGCTQPPFSILSVVPWGQSHLLVQARDGRVGWYSTVTDGWTFPANFQIPEGETLVRNGPALQAWGAKGGRGIEVARKVKSLGWADYIVIVLYFAAMAGIGIYFSRKQESAEEFALGNRKVKWWAAGVSLFATAASSISFMAIPAQAYASSLVFLIPVFFMVVGYFLQAHIMFPLLRRLEITSTYEYIEKRFSITLRMFASVQCILYQTFAKMAIVILIPSLAISATTGLDVKVSVLVMGVLTTIYTAIGGFEAVVWTDLIQTVMKLGGMLLISVLAILALPGGWGEFVDTNARYGRFEMVIPWGDLALPLVWYGILKVLTDALSYAGDQSLIQRVFSTPVTEVRRLTMLTVFCGILIAILANGMGLALFAYFHAHPEILDPGMKNDQVMPLFTAQAVPPGLAGLIIACLFAAAMSTVAGGVNSVATLLSEDFYRRWWPGASARGRLWVMKGSSVIVGLVSTGVAWFLSQQTIPMLFRTWSEMAALFGVGVTGMFVLGMFTRRANSWGVGIGFLSSVLFMFWIKGTGWLHWTVWGSLAIFTCVGVGYLASFFFRGKSIGRGLTIFSS
;
A
#
# COMPACT_ATOMS: atom_id res chain seq x y z
N MET A 1 -1.44 -13.60 -29.94
CA MET A 1 -1.05 -14.50 -31.02
C MET A 1 -0.75 -13.64 -32.24
N VAL A 2 0.46 -13.69 -32.77
CA VAL A 2 0.83 -12.98 -33.99
C VAL A 2 0.82 -14.02 -35.11
N LEU A 3 -0.07 -13.88 -36.07
CA LEU A 3 -0.11 -14.73 -37.25
C LEU A 3 0.62 -14.00 -38.40
N PRO A 4 1.53 -14.67 -39.12
CA PRO A 4 2.11 -14.09 -40.32
C PRO A 4 0.99 -13.94 -41.37
N SER A 5 0.77 -12.73 -41.92
CA SER A 5 -0.07 -12.55 -43.10
C SER A 5 0.57 -13.28 -44.25
N SER A 6 -0.25 -13.94 -45.08
CA SER A 6 0.17 -14.55 -46.36
C SER A 6 0.94 -13.52 -47.20
N ALA A 7 2.13 -13.91 -47.62
CA ALA A 7 3.03 -13.06 -48.38
C ALA A 7 2.48 -12.82 -49.79
N ASP A 8 2.10 -11.57 -50.08
CA ASP A 8 2.23 -11.02 -51.42
C ASP A 8 3.52 -10.21 -51.46
N SER A 9 4.38 -10.54 -52.41
CA SER A 9 5.82 -10.27 -52.40
C SER A 9 6.25 -8.87 -52.88
N THR A 10 5.40 -7.82 -52.80
CA THR A 10 5.77 -6.49 -53.33
C THR A 10 5.28 -5.28 -52.52
N GLY A 11 4.79 -5.45 -51.30
CA GLY A 11 4.37 -4.34 -50.43
C GLY A 11 4.92 -4.42 -49.03
N PRO A 12 4.92 -3.33 -48.23
CA PRO A 12 5.33 -3.40 -46.83
C PRO A 12 4.46 -4.44 -46.11
N SER A 13 5.10 -5.45 -45.54
CA SER A 13 4.46 -6.55 -44.84
C SER A 13 3.58 -6.00 -43.69
N ARG A 14 2.25 -6.23 -43.80
CA ARG A 14 1.30 -5.91 -42.76
C ARG A 14 1.23 -7.09 -41.79
N HIS A 15 1.65 -6.89 -40.53
CA HIS A 15 1.50 -7.88 -39.49
C HIS A 15 0.19 -7.64 -38.74
N ALA A 16 -0.61 -8.69 -38.60
CA ALA A 16 -1.85 -8.65 -37.82
C ALA A 16 -1.60 -9.29 -36.46
N ALA A 17 -1.95 -8.60 -35.39
CA ALA A 17 -1.88 -9.10 -34.02
C ALA A 17 -3.29 -9.12 -33.40
N TRP A 18 -3.69 -10.26 -32.86
CA TRP A 18 -4.89 -10.37 -32.04
C TRP A 18 -4.53 -10.03 -30.61
N LEU A 19 -5.16 -9.00 -30.06
CA LEU A 19 -4.93 -8.57 -28.70
C LEU A 19 -5.97 -9.24 -27.78
N LYS A 20 -5.50 -9.73 -26.62
CA LYS A 20 -6.35 -10.26 -25.58
C LYS A 20 -6.68 -9.13 -24.61
N ALA A 21 -7.97 -8.81 -24.42
CA ALA A 21 -8.43 -7.84 -23.43
C ALA A 21 -8.24 -8.37 -22.00
N GLU A 22 -8.36 -7.50 -20.98
CA GLU A 22 -8.22 -7.89 -19.57
C GLU A 22 -9.24 -8.95 -19.12
N ASP A 23 -10.42 -8.97 -19.75
CA ASP A 23 -11.47 -9.97 -19.54
C ASP A 23 -11.18 -11.34 -20.18
N GLY A 24 -10.09 -11.44 -20.94
CA GLY A 24 -9.71 -12.68 -21.63
C GLY A 24 -10.25 -12.82 -23.04
N SER A 25 -11.10 -11.91 -23.52
CA SER A 25 -11.60 -11.92 -24.90
C SER A 25 -10.50 -11.51 -25.89
N LEU A 26 -10.57 -12.04 -27.12
CA LEU A 26 -9.74 -11.55 -28.23
C LEU A 26 -10.43 -10.36 -28.89
N THR A 27 -9.65 -9.38 -29.35
CA THR A 27 -10.21 -8.29 -30.16
C THR A 27 -10.93 -8.87 -31.39
N SER A 28 -12.10 -8.34 -31.72
CA SER A 28 -12.90 -8.80 -32.84
C SER A 28 -12.21 -8.59 -34.20
N GLU A 29 -11.26 -7.65 -34.26
CA GLU A 29 -10.45 -7.37 -35.45
C GLU A 29 -8.95 -7.43 -35.12
N PRO A 30 -8.13 -7.95 -36.06
CA PRO A 30 -6.68 -7.93 -35.88
C PRO A 30 -6.14 -6.49 -35.95
N VAL A 31 -5.28 -6.14 -35.01
CA VAL A 31 -4.57 -4.85 -35.08
C VAL A 31 -3.47 -4.94 -36.12
N ILE A 32 -3.53 -4.08 -37.11
CA ILE A 32 -2.53 -4.01 -38.17
C ILE A 32 -1.36 -3.15 -37.70
N LEU A 33 -0.16 -3.74 -37.62
CA LEU A 33 1.06 -3.03 -37.33
C LEU A 33 1.62 -2.44 -38.62
N SER A 34 1.39 -1.15 -38.84
CA SER A 34 1.93 -0.44 -40.01
C SER A 34 3.37 0.01 -39.79
N GLY A 35 4.18 0.00 -40.84
CA GLY A 35 5.57 0.49 -40.80
C GLY A 35 6.61 -0.48 -40.20
N VAL A 36 6.27 -1.77 -40.09
CA VAL A 36 7.17 -2.80 -39.56
C VAL A 36 7.74 -3.64 -40.71
N PRO A 37 8.99 -3.43 -41.13
CA PRO A 37 9.61 -4.24 -42.18
C PRO A 37 10.18 -5.55 -41.59
N GLY A 38 9.93 -6.71 -42.24
CA GLY A 38 10.49 -8.01 -41.85
C GLY A 38 9.63 -8.87 -40.92
N LYS A 39 10.16 -10.02 -40.46
CA LYS A 39 9.41 -11.04 -39.68
C LYS A 39 9.54 -10.81 -38.18
N ILE A 40 8.41 -10.73 -37.46
CA ILE A 40 8.40 -10.72 -36.00
C ILE A 40 8.81 -12.10 -35.48
N GLN A 41 9.85 -12.15 -34.64
CA GLN A 41 10.36 -13.39 -34.05
C GLN A 41 9.72 -13.68 -32.70
N ALA A 42 9.54 -12.65 -31.87
CA ALA A 42 8.93 -12.75 -30.56
C ALA A 42 8.27 -11.43 -30.17
N ALA A 43 7.20 -11.49 -29.39
CA ALA A 43 6.47 -10.29 -28.96
C ALA A 43 5.80 -10.50 -27.61
N THR A 44 5.59 -9.38 -26.91
CA THR A 44 4.84 -9.36 -25.64
C THR A 44 4.17 -8.01 -25.43
N TRP A 45 3.20 -7.98 -24.52
CA TRP A 45 2.46 -6.77 -24.16
C TRP A 45 2.77 -6.35 -22.74
N LEU A 46 3.11 -5.08 -22.53
CA LEU A 46 3.40 -4.51 -21.21
C LEU A 46 2.82 -3.09 -21.12
N ASP A 47 1.98 -2.83 -20.13
CA ASP A 47 1.44 -1.49 -19.79
C ASP A 47 0.91 -0.70 -20.98
N GLY A 48 0.04 -1.32 -21.78
CA GLY A 48 -0.54 -0.68 -22.96
C GLY A 48 0.42 -0.48 -24.14
N THR A 49 1.60 -1.09 -24.09
CA THR A 49 2.62 -1.03 -25.15
C THR A 49 2.97 -2.44 -25.64
N PHE A 50 2.93 -2.64 -26.95
CA PHE A 50 3.36 -3.88 -27.59
C PHE A 50 4.84 -3.80 -27.89
N TYR A 51 5.62 -4.73 -27.36
CA TYR A 51 7.04 -4.85 -27.58
C TYR A 51 7.33 -6.07 -28.45
N PHE A 52 8.15 -5.91 -29.46
CA PHE A 52 8.46 -7.02 -30.36
C PHE A 52 9.89 -6.96 -30.90
N LEU A 53 10.46 -8.15 -31.09
CA LEU A 53 11.71 -8.37 -31.74
C LEU A 53 11.46 -8.75 -33.21
N GLN A 54 12.12 -8.09 -34.10
CA GLN A 54 11.98 -8.26 -35.53
C GLN A 54 13.30 -8.58 -36.19
N LYS A 55 13.27 -9.40 -37.23
CA LYS A 55 14.44 -9.69 -38.07
C LYS A 55 14.14 -9.28 -39.50
N SER A 56 15.02 -8.42 -40.06
CA SER A 56 14.98 -7.98 -41.44
C SER A 56 16.41 -7.98 -42.01
N GLU A 57 16.62 -8.60 -43.17
CA GLU A 57 17.93 -8.66 -43.84
C GLU A 57 19.08 -9.12 -42.94
N GLY A 58 18.84 -10.07 -42.04
CA GLY A 58 19.85 -10.60 -41.15
C GLY A 58 20.12 -9.73 -39.90
N ARG A 59 19.53 -8.56 -39.78
CA ARG A 59 19.62 -7.67 -38.62
C ARG A 59 18.39 -7.81 -37.74
N GLU A 60 18.62 -7.88 -36.43
CA GLU A 60 17.54 -7.84 -35.43
C GLU A 60 17.33 -6.41 -34.96
N GLY A 61 16.05 -6.04 -34.75
CA GLY A 61 15.65 -4.76 -34.18
C GLY A 61 14.60 -4.92 -33.10
N TRP A 62 14.71 -4.15 -32.04
CA TRP A 62 13.74 -4.09 -30.95
C TRP A 62 12.81 -2.90 -31.14
N TYR A 63 11.51 -3.14 -31.06
CA TYR A 63 10.48 -2.13 -31.34
C TYR A 63 9.44 -2.08 -30.24
N SER A 64 8.85 -0.91 -30.06
CA SER A 64 7.62 -0.71 -29.27
C SER A 64 6.56 -0.03 -30.10
N TRP A 65 5.31 -0.43 -29.90
CA TRP A 65 4.14 0.12 -30.56
C TRP A 65 3.00 0.35 -29.57
N LYS A 66 2.27 1.46 -29.74
CA LYS A 66 1.02 1.75 -29.02
C LYS A 66 -0.11 1.92 -30.00
N SER A 67 -1.34 1.62 -29.58
CA SER A 67 -2.53 1.83 -30.41
C SER A 67 -2.60 3.28 -30.88
N GLY A 68 -2.80 3.48 -32.19
CA GLY A 68 -2.88 4.80 -32.83
C GLY A 68 -1.52 5.50 -33.05
N SER A 69 -0.38 4.83 -32.86
CA SER A 69 0.96 5.39 -33.14
C SER A 69 1.73 4.54 -34.15
N GLU A 70 2.83 5.07 -34.67
CA GLU A 70 3.80 4.28 -35.43
C GLU A 70 4.70 3.46 -34.50
N ALA A 71 5.27 2.36 -35.04
CA ALA A 71 6.24 1.56 -34.31
C ALA A 71 7.56 2.32 -34.13
N VAL A 72 8.02 2.43 -32.90
CA VAL A 72 9.26 3.13 -32.54
C VAL A 72 10.36 2.12 -32.30
N ARG A 73 11.47 2.24 -33.06
CA ARG A 73 12.68 1.45 -32.81
C ARG A 73 13.27 1.84 -31.47
N ARG A 74 13.66 0.85 -30.69
CA ARG A 74 14.31 0.96 -29.40
C ARG A 74 15.77 0.50 -29.52
N GLU A 75 16.48 0.54 -28.38
CA GLU A 75 17.83 -0.01 -28.28
C GLU A 75 17.84 -1.50 -28.65
N ASP A 76 18.78 -1.90 -29.53
CA ASP A 76 18.84 -3.28 -29.99
C ASP A 76 19.24 -4.22 -28.84
N PRO A 77 18.68 -5.43 -28.77
CA PRO A 77 19.02 -6.39 -27.73
C PRO A 77 20.47 -6.89 -27.88
N PRO A 78 21.07 -7.39 -26.79
CA PRO A 78 22.39 -8.03 -26.87
C PRO A 78 22.40 -9.14 -27.92
N LYS A 79 23.46 -9.23 -28.71
CA LYS A 79 23.59 -10.24 -29.80
C LYS A 79 23.62 -11.66 -29.24
N SER A 80 22.76 -12.53 -29.77
CA SER A 80 22.69 -13.95 -29.41
C SER A 80 22.17 -14.76 -30.60
N SER A 81 22.52 -16.04 -30.70
CA SER A 81 22.26 -16.89 -31.86
C SER A 81 20.93 -17.68 -31.81
N GLY A 82 20.27 -17.77 -30.65
CA GLY A 82 19.07 -18.60 -30.46
C GLY A 82 17.75 -17.93 -30.82
N GLN A 83 16.68 -18.73 -30.96
CA GLN A 83 15.31 -18.20 -31.08
C GLN A 83 14.90 -17.51 -29.78
N PRO A 84 14.42 -16.26 -29.85
CA PRO A 84 14.02 -15.51 -28.65
C PRO A 84 12.68 -15.96 -28.11
N VAL A 85 12.57 -16.09 -26.79
CA VAL A 85 11.30 -16.17 -26.05
C VAL A 85 11.16 -14.90 -25.22
N VAL A 86 10.10 -14.12 -25.43
CA VAL A 86 9.90 -12.82 -24.80
C VAL A 86 8.64 -12.84 -23.96
N VAL A 87 8.75 -12.39 -22.72
CA VAL A 87 7.64 -12.35 -21.77
C VAL A 87 7.67 -11.06 -20.94
N ALA A 88 6.48 -10.51 -20.65
CA ALA A 88 6.35 -9.34 -19.78
C ALA A 88 6.02 -9.76 -18.35
N GLN A 89 6.77 -9.23 -17.39
CA GLN A 89 6.53 -9.44 -15.95
C GLN A 89 7.16 -8.31 -15.14
N ALA A 90 6.53 -7.90 -14.05
CA ALA A 90 7.07 -6.94 -13.08
C ALA A 90 7.65 -5.65 -13.72
N GLY A 91 6.95 -5.07 -14.71
CA GLY A 91 7.35 -3.84 -15.39
C GLY A 91 8.56 -3.96 -16.32
N GLY A 92 9.04 -5.17 -16.58
CA GLY A 92 10.12 -5.47 -17.52
C GLY A 92 9.67 -6.39 -18.65
N VAL A 93 10.40 -6.35 -19.76
CA VAL A 93 10.27 -7.32 -20.85
C VAL A 93 11.49 -8.23 -20.79
N TRP A 94 11.28 -9.48 -20.48
CA TRP A 94 12.30 -10.51 -20.28
C TRP A 94 12.51 -11.28 -21.57
N CYS A 95 13.75 -11.34 -22.04
CA CYS A 95 14.13 -12.00 -23.27
C CYS A 95 15.07 -13.16 -22.97
N PHE A 96 14.66 -14.35 -23.33
CA PHE A 96 15.43 -15.59 -23.22
C PHE A 96 15.90 -16.01 -24.60
N ARG A 97 17.14 -16.48 -24.72
CA ARG A 97 17.73 -17.00 -25.96
C ARG A 97 18.65 -18.15 -25.67
N ASP A 98 18.46 -19.26 -26.38
CA ASP A 98 19.35 -20.41 -26.30
C ASP A 98 20.73 -20.08 -26.86
N ARG A 99 21.78 -20.67 -26.26
CA ARG A 99 23.15 -20.72 -26.78
C ARG A 99 23.41 -22.06 -27.42
N ALA A 100 24.46 -22.11 -28.24
CA ALA A 100 24.94 -23.36 -28.90
C ALA A 100 25.48 -24.38 -27.89
N ASP A 101 25.87 -23.96 -26.69
CA ASP A 101 26.40 -24.81 -25.61
C ASP A 101 25.32 -25.48 -24.75
N GLY A 102 24.04 -25.33 -25.11
CA GLY A 102 22.92 -25.88 -24.33
C GLY A 102 22.50 -25.07 -23.11
N THR A 103 23.08 -23.89 -22.93
CA THR A 103 22.64 -22.90 -21.94
C THR A 103 21.75 -21.83 -22.58
N ALA A 104 21.24 -20.90 -21.82
CA ALA A 104 20.50 -19.76 -22.38
C ALA A 104 20.98 -18.41 -21.79
N VAL A 105 20.70 -17.34 -22.53
CA VAL A 105 20.91 -15.96 -22.07
C VAL A 105 19.58 -15.41 -21.61
N LEU A 106 19.59 -14.71 -20.48
CA LEU A 106 18.47 -13.95 -19.95
C LEU A 106 18.86 -12.48 -19.83
N ASP A 107 18.11 -11.64 -20.53
CA ASP A 107 18.21 -10.20 -20.45
C ASP A 107 16.84 -9.58 -20.18
N VAL A 108 16.80 -8.44 -19.49
CA VAL A 108 15.59 -7.67 -19.28
C VAL A 108 15.69 -6.29 -19.93
N TYR A 109 14.64 -5.90 -20.66
CA TYR A 109 14.47 -4.56 -21.18
C TYR A 109 13.52 -3.76 -20.30
N ARG A 110 13.92 -2.57 -19.88
CA ARG A 110 13.09 -1.62 -19.13
C ARG A 110 13.00 -0.29 -19.86
N SER A 111 11.81 0.05 -20.33
CA SER A 111 11.55 1.32 -21.01
C SER A 111 11.47 2.50 -20.04
N LYS A 112 11.18 2.22 -18.76
CA LYS A 112 11.05 3.19 -17.68
C LYS A 112 11.74 2.65 -16.44
N PRO A 113 12.24 3.51 -15.53
CA PRO A 113 12.69 3.07 -14.23
C PRO A 113 11.48 2.62 -13.39
N VAL A 114 11.25 1.32 -13.32
CA VAL A 114 10.07 0.73 -12.66
C VAL A 114 10.31 0.52 -11.17
N ASP A 115 11.56 0.34 -10.79
CA ASP A 115 12.01 -0.03 -9.45
C ASP A 115 12.71 1.11 -8.71
N GLY A 116 12.61 2.34 -9.23
CA GLY A 116 13.26 3.51 -8.63
C GLY A 116 14.77 3.55 -8.83
N THR A 117 15.34 2.64 -9.65
CA THR A 117 16.71 2.70 -10.11
C THR A 117 16.79 3.54 -11.39
N SER A 118 17.95 4.15 -11.65
CA SER A 118 18.20 4.91 -12.88
C SER A 118 18.34 4.04 -14.14
N ARG A 119 18.27 2.72 -13.99
CA ARG A 119 18.57 1.73 -15.02
C ARG A 119 17.47 1.66 -16.08
N ARG A 120 17.84 1.92 -17.34
CA ARG A 120 16.98 1.84 -18.53
C ARG A 120 17.69 1.04 -19.61
N GLY A 121 16.90 0.55 -20.59
CA GLY A 121 17.44 -0.25 -21.69
C GLY A 121 17.61 -1.72 -21.32
N TRP A 122 18.52 -2.39 -21.98
CA TRP A 122 18.83 -3.80 -21.77
C TRP A 122 19.80 -4.02 -20.61
N MET A 123 19.50 -5.01 -19.78
CA MET A 123 20.33 -5.41 -18.64
C MET A 123 20.44 -6.92 -18.60
N GLY A 124 21.65 -7.42 -18.39
CA GLY A 124 21.89 -8.84 -18.16
C GLY A 124 21.41 -9.26 -16.78
N CYS A 125 20.84 -10.47 -16.71
CA CYS A 125 20.34 -11.12 -15.51
C CYS A 125 21.14 -12.37 -15.19
N THR A 126 20.86 -13.00 -14.04
CA THR A 126 21.44 -14.30 -13.70
C THR A 126 20.99 -15.35 -14.72
N GLN A 127 21.97 -15.97 -15.41
CA GLN A 127 21.73 -16.81 -16.58
C GLN A 127 21.12 -18.16 -16.20
N PRO A 128 20.16 -18.69 -17.00
CA PRO A 128 19.65 -20.05 -16.79
C PRO A 128 20.69 -21.10 -17.20
N PRO A 129 20.83 -22.19 -16.44
CA PRO A 129 21.82 -23.22 -16.72
C PRO A 129 21.36 -24.29 -17.76
N PHE A 130 20.28 -24.01 -18.52
CA PHE A 130 19.66 -24.91 -19.47
C PHE A 130 19.06 -24.17 -20.66
N SER A 131 18.80 -24.87 -21.75
CA SER A 131 18.07 -24.38 -22.91
C SER A 131 16.56 -24.35 -22.64
N ILE A 132 15.86 -23.38 -23.24
CA ILE A 132 14.50 -23.01 -22.89
C ILE A 132 13.50 -23.55 -23.90
N LEU A 133 12.40 -24.15 -23.41
CA LEU A 133 11.25 -24.56 -24.20
C LEU A 133 10.11 -23.53 -24.10
N SER A 134 9.74 -23.15 -22.87
CA SER A 134 8.66 -22.19 -22.63
C SER A 134 8.90 -21.37 -21.37
N VAL A 135 8.29 -20.17 -21.33
CA VAL A 135 8.34 -19.26 -20.19
C VAL A 135 6.93 -18.76 -19.87
N VAL A 136 6.54 -18.87 -18.62
CA VAL A 136 5.20 -18.49 -18.13
C VAL A 136 5.34 -17.49 -16.98
N PRO A 137 4.77 -16.27 -17.08
CA PRO A 137 4.73 -15.34 -15.96
C PRO A 137 3.77 -15.85 -14.88
N TRP A 138 4.25 -15.89 -13.63
CA TRP A 138 3.50 -16.43 -12.50
C TRP A 138 3.61 -15.54 -11.25
N GLY A 139 2.51 -15.40 -10.51
CA GLY A 139 2.46 -14.51 -9.37
C GLY A 139 2.71 -13.05 -9.76
N GLN A 140 3.31 -12.28 -8.85
CA GLN A 140 3.70 -10.88 -9.11
C GLN A 140 5.13 -10.73 -9.68
N SER A 141 6.03 -11.65 -9.34
CA SER A 141 7.47 -11.44 -9.53
C SER A 141 8.24 -12.70 -9.94
N HIS A 142 7.58 -13.72 -10.48
CA HIS A 142 8.26 -14.94 -10.92
C HIS A 142 7.99 -15.27 -12.39
N LEU A 143 8.98 -15.91 -13.01
CA LEU A 143 8.86 -16.57 -14.28
C LEU A 143 9.09 -18.07 -14.07
N LEU A 144 8.14 -18.89 -14.51
CA LEU A 144 8.30 -20.34 -14.57
C LEU A 144 8.89 -20.70 -15.93
N VAL A 145 10.06 -21.25 -15.94
CA VAL A 145 10.85 -21.52 -17.16
C VAL A 145 11.01 -23.01 -17.33
N GLN A 146 10.39 -23.56 -18.37
CA GLN A 146 10.53 -24.96 -18.73
C GLN A 146 11.74 -25.14 -19.63
N ALA A 147 12.63 -26.03 -19.22
CA ALA A 147 13.75 -26.50 -20.01
C ALA A 147 13.32 -27.53 -21.06
N ARG A 148 14.11 -27.72 -22.11
CA ARG A 148 13.85 -28.74 -23.15
C ARG A 148 13.87 -30.18 -22.61
N ASP A 149 14.60 -30.43 -21.52
CA ASP A 149 14.66 -31.71 -20.82
C ASP A 149 13.54 -31.97 -19.82
N GLY A 150 12.53 -31.09 -19.80
CA GLY A 150 11.35 -31.21 -18.93
C GLY A 150 11.53 -30.63 -17.52
N ARG A 151 12.75 -30.21 -17.12
CA ARG A 151 12.95 -29.51 -15.85
C ARG A 151 12.27 -28.16 -15.86
N VAL A 152 11.83 -27.68 -14.70
CA VAL A 152 11.27 -26.33 -14.55
C VAL A 152 12.06 -25.56 -13.51
N GLY A 153 12.59 -24.42 -13.93
CA GLY A 153 13.21 -23.43 -13.05
C GLY A 153 12.24 -22.30 -12.72
N TRP A 154 12.30 -21.80 -11.49
CA TRP A 154 11.57 -20.61 -11.05
C TRP A 154 12.56 -19.46 -10.93
N TYR A 155 12.34 -18.42 -11.72
CA TYR A 155 13.16 -17.23 -11.69
C TYR A 155 12.44 -16.08 -11.02
N SER A 156 13.04 -15.49 -9.99
CA SER A 156 12.52 -14.30 -9.33
C SER A 156 13.01 -13.04 -10.04
N THR A 157 12.06 -12.26 -10.57
CA THR A 157 12.36 -10.99 -11.27
C THR A 157 12.76 -9.85 -10.32
N VAL A 158 12.55 -10.00 -9.02
CA VAL A 158 12.90 -9.04 -7.97
C VAL A 158 14.31 -9.33 -7.44
N THR A 159 14.58 -10.58 -7.08
CA THR A 159 15.85 -10.97 -6.46
C THR A 159 16.90 -11.47 -7.45
N ASP A 160 16.58 -11.55 -8.76
CA ASP A 160 17.46 -12.07 -9.81
C ASP A 160 18.04 -13.46 -9.47
N GLY A 161 17.20 -14.31 -8.88
CA GLY A 161 17.60 -15.62 -8.39
C GLY A 161 16.83 -16.77 -9.02
N TRP A 162 17.49 -17.93 -9.19
CA TRP A 162 16.90 -19.14 -9.71
C TRP A 162 16.64 -20.17 -8.60
N THR A 163 15.52 -20.88 -8.71
CA THR A 163 15.19 -22.04 -7.88
C THR A 163 14.81 -23.21 -8.75
N PHE A 164 15.32 -24.40 -8.43
CA PHE A 164 15.08 -25.64 -9.18
C PHE A 164 14.42 -26.66 -8.26
N PRO A 165 13.08 -26.75 -8.22
CA PRO A 165 12.40 -27.71 -7.36
C PRO A 165 12.60 -29.13 -7.90
N ALA A 166 13.16 -30.01 -7.07
CA ALA A 166 13.53 -31.38 -7.46
C ALA A 166 12.37 -32.24 -8.00
N ASN A 167 11.15 -31.97 -7.52
CA ASN A 167 9.96 -32.77 -7.82
C ASN A 167 9.01 -32.09 -8.83
N PHE A 168 9.44 -31.03 -9.53
CA PHE A 168 8.61 -30.31 -10.47
C PHE A 168 9.15 -30.48 -11.89
N GLN A 169 8.68 -31.53 -12.56
CA GLN A 169 9.03 -31.84 -13.95
C GLN A 169 7.81 -31.92 -14.84
N ILE A 170 7.95 -31.48 -16.06
CA ILE A 170 6.95 -31.58 -17.10
C ILE A 170 7.33 -32.74 -18.03
N PRO A 171 6.47 -33.72 -18.28
CA PRO A 171 6.77 -34.80 -19.20
C PRO A 171 7.15 -34.32 -20.58
N GLU A 172 7.97 -35.10 -21.28
CA GLU A 172 8.32 -34.85 -22.67
C GLU A 172 7.07 -34.75 -23.57
N GLY A 173 7.08 -33.75 -24.46
CA GLY A 173 5.96 -33.48 -25.35
C GLY A 173 4.84 -32.63 -24.75
N GLU A 174 4.92 -32.26 -23.44
CA GLU A 174 4.03 -31.30 -22.82
C GLU A 174 4.71 -29.94 -22.66
N THR A 175 3.97 -28.86 -22.86
CA THR A 175 4.46 -27.47 -22.71
C THR A 175 3.70 -26.76 -21.61
N LEU A 176 4.44 -26.05 -20.75
CA LEU A 176 3.87 -25.25 -19.66
C LEU A 176 3.18 -24.01 -20.23
N VAL A 177 1.91 -23.82 -19.85
CA VAL A 177 1.05 -22.72 -20.33
C VAL A 177 0.23 -22.17 -19.16
N ARG A 178 -0.01 -20.88 -19.18
CA ARG A 178 -0.95 -20.22 -18.26
C ARG A 178 -2.30 -20.05 -18.93
N ASN A 179 -3.36 -20.54 -18.28
CA ASN A 179 -4.75 -20.33 -18.69
C ASN A 179 -5.50 -19.59 -17.59
N GLY A 180 -5.60 -18.27 -17.72
CA GLY A 180 -6.15 -17.41 -16.68
C GLY A 180 -5.38 -17.51 -15.35
N PRO A 181 -6.01 -17.87 -14.24
CA PRO A 181 -5.36 -18.08 -12.94
C PRO A 181 -4.69 -19.45 -12.81
N ALA A 182 -4.94 -20.39 -13.73
CA ALA A 182 -4.46 -21.76 -13.66
C ALA A 182 -3.18 -21.97 -14.47
N LEU A 183 -2.28 -22.79 -13.94
CA LEU A 183 -1.11 -23.33 -14.63
C LEU A 183 -1.46 -24.70 -15.20
N GLN A 184 -1.12 -24.95 -16.45
CA GLN A 184 -1.44 -26.17 -17.15
C GLN A 184 -0.23 -26.66 -17.96
N ALA A 185 -0.07 -27.99 -18.03
CA ALA A 185 0.80 -28.60 -19.02
C ALA A 185 -0.05 -29.11 -20.19
N TRP A 186 0.27 -28.68 -21.39
CA TRP A 186 -0.45 -29.03 -22.61
C TRP A 186 0.39 -29.92 -23.50
N GLY A 187 -0.17 -31.04 -23.92
CA GLY A 187 0.44 -31.99 -24.84
C GLY A 187 -0.57 -32.57 -25.81
N ALA A 188 -0.17 -33.59 -26.57
CA ALA A 188 -1.02 -34.26 -27.57
C ALA A 188 -2.34 -34.83 -27.01
N LYS A 189 -2.40 -35.14 -25.72
CA LYS A 189 -3.57 -35.66 -25.01
C LYS A 189 -4.46 -34.59 -24.35
N GLY A 190 -4.17 -33.30 -24.57
CA GLY A 190 -4.86 -32.17 -23.96
C GLY A 190 -4.09 -31.56 -22.80
N GLY A 191 -4.74 -30.64 -22.02
CA GLY A 191 -4.13 -29.93 -20.92
C GLY A 191 -4.47 -30.53 -19.56
N ARG A 192 -3.48 -30.69 -18.68
CA ARG A 192 -3.67 -31.02 -17.26
C ARG A 192 -3.33 -29.87 -16.35
N GLY A 193 -4.11 -29.67 -15.31
CA GLY A 193 -3.82 -28.67 -14.27
C GLY A 193 -2.55 -29.02 -13.50
N ILE A 194 -1.77 -27.99 -13.16
CA ILE A 194 -0.58 -28.13 -12.32
C ILE A 194 -0.76 -27.21 -11.11
N GLU A 195 -0.64 -27.78 -9.92
CA GLU A 195 -0.61 -27.03 -8.69
C GLU A 195 0.83 -26.72 -8.29
N VAL A 196 1.11 -25.45 -8.08
CA VAL A 196 2.36 -25.00 -7.47
C VAL A 196 2.11 -24.95 -5.97
N ALA A 197 2.64 -25.95 -5.26
CA ALA A 197 2.47 -26.07 -3.81
C ALA A 197 3.09 -24.87 -3.09
N ARG A 198 2.34 -24.28 -2.16
CA ARG A 198 2.85 -23.21 -1.29
C ARG A 198 3.65 -23.81 -0.14
N LYS A 199 4.75 -23.16 0.22
CA LYS A 199 5.53 -23.51 1.41
C LYS A 199 4.88 -22.90 2.64
N VAL A 200 3.99 -23.65 3.28
CA VAL A 200 3.36 -23.27 4.55
C VAL A 200 4.08 -23.98 5.70
N LYS A 201 4.51 -23.23 6.69
CA LYS A 201 5.06 -23.79 7.94
C LYS A 201 4.16 -23.36 9.08
N SER A 202 3.58 -24.32 9.80
CA SER A 202 2.75 -24.06 10.96
C SER A 202 3.57 -23.45 12.10
N LEU A 203 2.94 -22.55 12.86
CA LEU A 203 3.53 -21.97 14.07
C LEU A 203 3.75 -23.04 15.14
N GLY A 204 4.82 -22.91 15.91
CA GLY A 204 5.08 -23.74 17.07
C GLY A 204 4.24 -23.32 18.29
N TRP A 205 4.14 -24.17 19.29
CA TRP A 205 3.42 -23.87 20.53
C TRP A 205 3.97 -22.61 21.24
N ALA A 206 5.28 -22.36 21.16
CA ALA A 206 5.91 -21.19 21.74
C ALA A 206 5.42 -19.88 21.09
N ASP A 207 5.15 -19.91 19.78
CA ASP A 207 4.62 -18.75 19.05
C ASP A 207 3.21 -18.40 19.54
N TYR A 208 2.35 -19.41 19.72
CA TYR A 208 1.00 -19.21 20.24
C TYR A 208 0.99 -18.67 21.66
N ILE A 209 1.91 -19.13 22.54
CA ILE A 209 2.04 -18.60 23.90
C ILE A 209 2.38 -17.12 23.86
N VAL A 210 3.36 -16.69 23.04
CA VAL A 210 3.75 -15.27 22.94
C VAL A 210 2.57 -14.43 22.43
N ILE A 211 1.85 -14.90 21.43
CA ILE A 211 0.66 -14.20 20.89
C ILE A 211 -0.43 -14.08 21.97
N VAL A 212 -0.73 -15.16 22.70
CA VAL A 212 -1.74 -15.15 23.77
C VAL A 212 -1.33 -14.21 24.90
N LEU A 213 -0.06 -14.22 25.33
CA LEU A 213 0.45 -13.31 26.35
C LEU A 213 0.33 -11.84 25.90
N TYR A 214 0.62 -11.54 24.65
CA TYR A 214 0.41 -10.21 24.09
C TYR A 214 -1.05 -9.77 24.20
N PHE A 215 -2.01 -10.60 23.74
CA PHE A 215 -3.43 -10.27 23.81
C PHE A 215 -3.93 -10.15 25.26
N ALA A 216 -3.46 -11.01 26.17
CA ALA A 216 -3.78 -10.95 27.58
C ALA A 216 -3.28 -9.64 28.23
N ALA A 217 -2.07 -9.19 27.86
CA ALA A 217 -1.53 -7.91 28.33
C ALA A 217 -2.39 -6.73 27.84
N MET A 218 -2.79 -6.72 26.56
CA MET A 218 -3.65 -5.66 26.00
C MET A 218 -5.03 -5.64 26.67
N ALA A 219 -5.65 -6.81 26.87
CA ALA A 219 -6.90 -6.92 27.59
C ALA A 219 -6.79 -6.47 29.06
N GLY A 220 -5.68 -6.83 29.74
CA GLY A 220 -5.39 -6.41 31.11
C GLY A 220 -5.30 -4.89 31.25
N ILE A 221 -4.65 -4.20 30.32
CA ILE A 221 -4.58 -2.73 30.28
C ILE A 221 -5.99 -2.15 30.09
N GLY A 222 -6.77 -2.70 29.15
CA GLY A 222 -8.16 -2.28 28.91
C GLY A 222 -9.01 -2.38 30.20
N ILE A 223 -8.93 -3.51 30.90
CA ILE A 223 -9.65 -3.75 32.16
C ILE A 223 -9.17 -2.80 33.28
N TYR A 224 -7.87 -2.57 33.39
CA TYR A 224 -7.32 -1.65 34.39
C TYR A 224 -7.88 -0.24 34.25
N PHE A 225 -7.90 0.31 33.03
CA PHE A 225 -8.41 1.66 32.78
C PHE A 225 -9.93 1.73 32.79
N SER A 226 -10.65 0.64 32.56
CA SER A 226 -12.11 0.62 32.60
C SER A 226 -12.69 1.02 33.96
N ARG A 227 -11.97 0.71 35.03
CA ARG A 227 -12.38 0.99 36.42
C ARG A 227 -12.30 2.47 36.80
N LYS A 228 -11.66 3.29 35.96
CA LYS A 228 -11.44 4.72 36.21
C LYS A 228 -12.39 5.64 35.41
N GLN A 229 -13.20 5.08 34.53
CA GLN A 229 -14.02 5.87 33.61
C GLN A 229 -15.36 6.24 34.21
N GLU A 230 -15.54 7.52 34.50
CA GLU A 230 -16.75 8.07 35.05
C GLU A 230 -17.52 8.98 34.10
N SER A 231 -16.87 9.53 33.06
CA SER A 231 -17.47 10.51 32.16
C SER A 231 -17.23 10.25 30.67
N ALA A 232 -18.10 10.83 29.83
CA ALA A 232 -17.94 10.81 28.38
C ALA A 232 -16.67 11.56 27.90
N GLU A 233 -16.28 12.65 28.57
CA GLU A 233 -15.07 13.40 28.25
C GLU A 233 -13.80 12.60 28.58
N GLU A 234 -13.83 11.86 29.67
CA GLU A 234 -12.74 10.96 30.05
C GLU A 234 -12.60 9.83 29.01
N PHE A 235 -13.72 9.21 28.61
CA PHE A 235 -13.72 8.18 27.58
C PHE A 235 -13.23 8.71 26.21
N ALA A 236 -13.57 9.96 25.85
CA ALA A 236 -13.18 10.55 24.57
C ALA A 236 -11.77 11.16 24.56
N LEU A 237 -11.35 11.83 25.66
CA LEU A 237 -10.15 12.70 25.66
C LEU A 237 -9.23 12.50 26.87
N GLY A 238 -9.51 11.54 27.77
CA GLY A 238 -8.73 11.36 29.00
C GLY A 238 -8.71 12.63 29.87
N ASN A 239 -9.85 13.33 29.99
CA ASN A 239 -9.98 14.60 30.70
C ASN A 239 -8.98 15.70 30.28
N ARG A 240 -8.42 15.63 29.05
CA ARG A 240 -7.40 16.55 28.50
C ARG A 240 -6.12 16.66 29.31
N LYS A 241 -5.80 15.61 30.12
CA LYS A 241 -4.63 15.55 31.04
C LYS A 241 -3.56 14.57 30.56
N VAL A 242 -3.67 14.05 29.35
CA VAL A 242 -2.70 13.11 28.79
C VAL A 242 -1.35 13.81 28.62
N LYS A 243 -0.29 13.18 29.09
CA LYS A 243 1.08 13.71 28.95
C LYS A 243 1.46 13.80 27.47
N TRP A 244 2.10 14.90 27.08
CA TRP A 244 2.43 15.20 25.69
C TRP A 244 3.20 14.08 24.97
N TRP A 245 4.13 13.42 25.68
CA TRP A 245 4.91 12.35 25.08
C TRP A 245 4.06 11.09 24.84
N ALA A 246 3.15 10.74 25.74
CA ALA A 246 2.25 9.62 25.56
C ALA A 246 1.25 9.89 24.41
N ALA A 247 0.70 11.10 24.36
CA ALA A 247 -0.18 11.53 23.27
C ALA A 247 0.57 11.59 21.92
N GLY A 248 1.84 12.02 21.88
CA GLY A 248 2.67 12.06 20.69
C GLY A 248 2.98 10.66 20.13
N VAL A 249 3.33 9.71 21.02
CA VAL A 249 3.53 8.32 20.64
C VAL A 249 2.22 7.69 20.18
N SER A 250 1.09 7.96 20.85
CA SER A 250 -0.22 7.46 20.45
C SER A 250 -0.70 8.05 19.11
N LEU A 251 -0.43 9.33 18.85
CA LEU A 251 -0.68 9.95 17.54
C LEU A 251 0.08 9.23 16.42
N PHE A 252 1.37 8.99 16.64
CA PHE A 252 2.20 8.20 15.74
C PHE A 252 1.67 6.78 15.57
N ALA A 253 1.35 6.09 16.68
CA ALA A 253 0.88 4.71 16.66
C ALA A 253 -0.41 4.52 15.85
N THR A 254 -1.33 5.49 15.95
CA THR A 254 -2.60 5.49 15.22
C THR A 254 -2.41 5.82 13.72
N ALA A 255 -1.44 6.67 13.40
CA ALA A 255 -1.09 7.00 12.01
C ALA A 255 -0.33 5.86 11.31
N ALA A 256 0.59 5.20 12.03
CA ALA A 256 1.42 4.10 11.54
C ALA A 256 0.72 2.75 11.76
N SER A 257 0.05 2.24 10.73
CA SER A 257 -0.75 1.00 10.75
C SER A 257 0.05 -0.25 10.32
N SER A 258 -0.63 -1.38 10.20
CA SER A 258 -0.10 -2.60 9.58
C SER A 258 0.39 -2.39 8.14
N ILE A 259 -0.13 -1.38 7.43
CA ILE A 259 0.35 -0.96 6.11
C ILE A 259 1.81 -0.54 6.19
N SER A 260 2.19 0.25 7.20
CA SER A 260 3.59 0.67 7.39
C SER A 260 4.51 -0.50 7.75
N PHE A 261 3.98 -1.53 8.41
CA PHE A 261 4.74 -2.71 8.81
C PHE A 261 4.93 -3.74 7.69
N MET A 262 4.05 -3.79 6.72
CA MET A 262 4.08 -4.78 5.64
C MET A 262 4.29 -4.18 4.25
N ALA A 263 3.47 -3.19 3.87
CA ALA A 263 3.46 -2.71 2.50
C ALA A 263 4.66 -1.80 2.17
N ILE A 264 5.17 -1.01 3.14
CA ILE A 264 6.38 -0.20 2.91
C ILE A 264 7.63 -1.08 2.73
N PRO A 265 7.90 -2.07 3.60
CA PRO A 265 8.99 -3.00 3.38
C PRO A 265 8.85 -3.82 2.09
N ALA A 266 7.64 -4.27 1.74
CA ALA A 266 7.39 -4.97 0.49
C ALA A 266 7.69 -4.10 -0.74
N GLN A 267 7.39 -2.80 -0.64
CA GLN A 267 7.71 -1.84 -1.69
C GLN A 267 9.22 -1.63 -1.81
N ALA A 268 9.94 -1.47 -0.68
CA ALA A 268 11.40 -1.34 -0.68
C ALA A 268 12.10 -2.64 -1.14
N TYR A 269 11.56 -3.81 -0.78
CA TYR A 269 11.99 -5.11 -1.29
C TYR A 269 11.86 -5.19 -2.83
N ALA A 270 10.75 -4.73 -3.38
CA ALA A 270 10.49 -4.82 -4.82
C ALA A 270 11.18 -3.71 -5.64
N SER A 271 11.56 -2.59 -5.00
CA SER A 271 12.14 -1.42 -5.67
C SER A 271 13.47 -0.98 -5.03
N SER A 272 13.57 0.27 -4.59
CA SER A 272 14.75 0.87 -3.94
C SER A 272 14.31 1.77 -2.80
N LEU A 273 15.24 2.54 -2.22
CA LEU A 273 14.94 3.56 -1.20
C LEU A 273 14.18 4.79 -1.73
N VAL A 274 13.77 4.79 -2.98
CA VAL A 274 13.08 5.91 -3.62
C VAL A 274 11.81 6.36 -2.87
N PHE A 275 11.12 5.46 -2.20
CA PHE A 275 9.94 5.78 -1.40
C PHE A 275 10.26 6.49 -0.05
N LEU A 276 11.54 6.68 0.31
CA LEU A 276 11.94 7.60 1.38
C LEU A 276 11.84 9.08 0.96
N ILE A 277 11.90 9.39 -0.34
CA ILE A 277 11.85 10.77 -0.84
C ILE A 277 10.63 11.53 -0.32
N PRO A 278 9.39 11.02 -0.43
CA PRO A 278 8.22 11.70 0.11
C PRO A 278 8.29 11.97 1.62
N VAL A 279 9.00 11.12 2.38
CA VAL A 279 9.11 11.26 3.85
C VAL A 279 9.89 12.52 4.23
N PHE A 280 10.96 12.86 3.50
CA PHE A 280 11.71 14.10 3.74
C PHE A 280 10.86 15.34 3.50
N PHE A 281 10.02 15.31 2.48
CA PHE A 281 9.08 16.40 2.22
C PHE A 281 8.02 16.52 3.33
N MET A 282 7.52 15.40 3.87
CA MET A 282 6.51 15.40 4.94
C MET A 282 6.96 16.13 6.20
N VAL A 283 8.27 16.14 6.51
CA VAL A 283 8.81 16.87 7.68
C VAL A 283 8.45 18.35 7.63
N VAL A 284 8.48 18.97 6.45
CA VAL A 284 8.07 20.37 6.26
C VAL A 284 6.58 20.56 6.57
N GLY A 285 5.74 19.62 6.13
CA GLY A 285 4.31 19.65 6.42
C GLY A 285 3.98 19.54 7.92
N TYR A 286 4.72 18.72 8.64
CA TYR A 286 4.55 18.61 10.10
C TYR A 286 4.92 19.90 10.85
N PHE A 287 5.84 20.69 10.31
CA PHE A 287 6.12 22.01 10.87
C PHE A 287 4.87 22.92 10.81
N LEU A 288 4.12 22.87 9.71
CA LEU A 288 2.85 23.57 9.56
C LEU A 288 1.80 23.09 10.59
N GLN A 289 1.72 21.79 10.83
CA GLN A 289 0.84 21.23 11.87
C GLN A 289 1.21 21.75 13.26
N ALA A 290 2.49 21.67 13.63
CA ALA A 290 2.97 21.98 14.97
C ALA A 290 2.78 23.46 15.35
N HIS A 291 2.91 24.39 14.39
CA HIS A 291 2.92 25.82 14.67
C HIS A 291 1.61 26.52 14.34
N ILE A 292 0.82 26.01 13.42
CA ILE A 292 -0.38 26.66 12.92
C ILE A 292 -1.65 25.85 13.23
N MET A 293 -1.75 24.66 12.66
CA MET A 293 -3.03 23.95 12.62
C MET A 293 -3.47 23.38 13.98
N PHE A 294 -2.60 22.63 14.61
CA PHE A 294 -2.91 22.00 15.89
C PHE A 294 -3.12 23.00 17.02
N PRO A 295 -2.28 24.05 17.19
CA PRO A 295 -2.55 25.10 18.17
C PRO A 295 -3.87 25.84 17.92
N LEU A 296 -4.23 26.13 16.66
CA LEU A 296 -5.48 26.77 16.30
C LEU A 296 -6.68 25.92 16.73
N LEU A 297 -6.70 24.64 16.35
CA LEU A 297 -7.80 23.72 16.69
C LEU A 297 -7.87 23.46 18.20
N ARG A 298 -6.73 23.30 18.87
CA ARG A 298 -6.70 22.99 20.31
C ARG A 298 -7.21 24.13 21.19
N ARG A 299 -6.98 25.40 20.78
CA ARG A 299 -7.49 26.60 21.48
C ARG A 299 -9.01 26.70 21.50
N LEU A 300 -9.71 26.03 20.56
CA LEU A 300 -11.18 26.06 20.48
C LEU A 300 -11.88 25.17 21.50
N GLU A 301 -11.14 24.36 22.26
CA GLU A 301 -11.62 23.45 23.31
C GLU A 301 -12.73 22.47 22.85
N ILE A 302 -12.70 22.12 21.58
CA ILE A 302 -13.65 21.22 20.94
C ILE A 302 -13.33 19.74 21.26
N THR A 303 -14.32 18.86 21.15
CA THR A 303 -14.18 17.40 21.30
C THR A 303 -14.21 16.70 19.95
N SER A 304 -15.13 17.10 19.06
CA SER A 304 -15.15 16.70 17.67
C SER A 304 -14.42 17.74 16.82
N THR A 305 -13.50 17.32 15.94
CA THR A 305 -12.85 18.24 15.03
C THR A 305 -13.83 18.98 14.11
N TYR A 306 -14.99 18.34 13.84
CA TYR A 306 -16.01 18.90 12.96
C TYR A 306 -16.83 20.01 13.62
N GLU A 307 -16.72 20.22 14.95
CA GLU A 307 -17.25 21.44 15.60
C GLU A 307 -16.60 22.70 15.03
N TYR A 308 -15.33 22.61 14.59
CA TYR A 308 -14.67 23.69 13.88
C TYR A 308 -15.42 24.05 12.59
N ILE A 309 -15.84 23.06 11.80
CA ILE A 309 -16.60 23.27 10.56
C ILE A 309 -17.94 23.95 10.84
N GLU A 310 -18.63 23.57 11.92
CA GLU A 310 -19.87 24.23 12.32
C GLU A 310 -19.65 25.70 12.73
N LYS A 311 -18.65 25.95 13.60
CA LYS A 311 -18.30 27.32 14.06
C LYS A 311 -17.91 28.21 12.90
N ARG A 312 -17.24 27.65 11.90
CA ARG A 312 -16.69 28.42 10.76
C ARG A 312 -17.69 28.56 9.60
N PHE A 313 -18.50 27.57 9.34
CA PHE A 313 -19.40 27.48 8.18
C PHE A 313 -20.85 27.19 8.58
N SER A 314 -21.21 25.90 8.74
CA SER A 314 -22.58 25.51 9.05
C SER A 314 -22.65 24.12 9.68
N ILE A 315 -23.79 23.89 10.36
CA ILE A 315 -24.14 22.59 10.93
C ILE A 315 -24.25 21.51 9.87
N THR A 316 -24.81 21.82 8.71
CA THR A 316 -24.97 20.87 7.60
C THR A 316 -23.62 20.31 7.15
N LEU A 317 -22.60 21.17 6.98
CA LEU A 317 -21.26 20.73 6.62
C LEU A 317 -20.58 19.94 7.74
N ARG A 318 -20.82 20.27 9.03
CA ARG A 318 -20.37 19.45 10.17
C ARG A 318 -20.92 18.04 10.09
N MET A 319 -22.25 17.92 10.00
CA MET A 319 -22.92 16.61 9.95
C MET A 319 -22.43 15.78 8.78
N PHE A 320 -22.27 16.40 7.62
CA PHE A 320 -21.77 15.75 6.43
C PHE A 320 -20.34 15.23 6.60
N ALA A 321 -19.43 16.05 7.13
CA ALA A 321 -18.04 15.66 7.39
C ALA A 321 -17.94 14.56 8.45
N SER A 322 -18.77 14.61 9.50
CA SER A 322 -18.85 13.56 10.53
C SER A 322 -19.32 12.22 9.95
N VAL A 323 -20.39 12.22 9.16
CA VAL A 323 -20.88 10.99 8.47
C VAL A 323 -19.80 10.41 7.59
N GLN A 324 -19.14 11.24 6.78
CA GLN A 324 -18.08 10.79 5.89
C GLN A 324 -16.91 10.16 6.66
N CYS A 325 -16.48 10.77 7.78
CA CYS A 325 -15.43 10.19 8.63
C CYS A 325 -15.87 8.86 9.22
N ILE A 326 -17.09 8.75 9.72
CA ILE A 326 -17.65 7.50 10.27
C ILE A 326 -17.61 6.40 9.20
N LEU A 327 -18.09 6.70 7.99
CA LEU A 327 -18.08 5.75 6.87
C LEU A 327 -16.65 5.35 6.48
N TYR A 328 -15.75 6.32 6.35
CA TYR A 328 -14.35 6.05 6.01
C TYR A 328 -13.65 5.20 7.07
N GLN A 329 -13.76 5.56 8.35
CA GLN A 329 -13.13 4.81 9.43
C GLN A 329 -13.68 3.39 9.51
N THR A 330 -15.02 3.23 9.46
CA THR A 330 -15.70 1.94 9.69
C THR A 330 -15.55 0.99 8.50
N PHE A 331 -15.82 1.45 7.29
CA PHE A 331 -15.93 0.59 6.11
C PHE A 331 -14.66 0.50 5.27
N ALA A 332 -13.73 1.44 5.42
CA ALA A 332 -12.50 1.46 4.64
C ALA A 332 -11.26 1.26 5.51
N LYS A 333 -10.92 2.24 6.36
CA LYS A 333 -9.63 2.26 7.07
C LYS A 333 -9.48 1.08 8.02
N MET A 334 -10.40 0.89 8.96
CA MET A 334 -10.30 -0.19 9.96
C MET A 334 -10.41 -1.57 9.31
N ALA A 335 -11.31 -1.76 8.35
CA ALA A 335 -11.49 -3.04 7.68
C ALA A 335 -10.22 -3.50 6.93
N ILE A 336 -9.58 -2.60 6.17
CA ILE A 336 -8.34 -2.91 5.46
C ILE A 336 -7.19 -3.16 6.43
N VAL A 337 -7.09 -2.39 7.52
CA VAL A 337 -6.04 -2.54 8.53
C VAL A 337 -6.16 -3.88 9.28
N ILE A 338 -7.37 -4.38 9.51
CA ILE A 338 -7.62 -5.73 10.06
C ILE A 338 -7.26 -6.82 9.04
N LEU A 339 -7.61 -6.62 7.78
CA LEU A 339 -7.43 -7.62 6.72
C LEU A 339 -5.96 -7.91 6.39
N ILE A 340 -5.11 -6.87 6.34
CA ILE A 340 -3.70 -7.00 5.92
C ILE A 340 -2.93 -8.02 6.76
N PRO A 341 -2.84 -7.93 8.10
CA PRO A 341 -2.12 -8.90 8.90
C PRO A 341 -2.77 -10.28 8.89
N SER A 342 -4.10 -10.33 8.78
CA SER A 342 -4.83 -11.60 8.72
C SER A 342 -4.50 -12.39 7.45
N LEU A 343 -4.42 -11.73 6.29
CA LEU A 343 -3.97 -12.33 5.04
C LEU A 343 -2.51 -12.81 5.12
N ALA A 344 -1.64 -12.02 5.75
CA ALA A 344 -0.25 -12.36 5.91
C ALA A 344 -0.03 -13.61 6.76
N ILE A 345 -0.68 -13.66 7.91
CA ILE A 345 -0.60 -14.81 8.82
C ILE A 345 -1.16 -16.07 8.14
N SER A 346 -2.32 -15.94 7.50
CA SER A 346 -2.91 -17.06 6.78
C SER A 346 -1.99 -17.64 5.69
N ALA A 347 -1.38 -16.75 4.89
CA ALA A 347 -0.50 -17.15 3.79
C ALA A 347 0.73 -17.96 4.25
N THR A 348 1.18 -17.76 5.48
CA THR A 348 2.45 -18.31 5.99
C THR A 348 2.26 -19.40 7.03
N THR A 349 1.16 -19.36 7.78
CA THR A 349 0.89 -20.32 8.87
C THR A 349 -0.19 -21.35 8.54
N GLY A 350 -0.93 -21.14 7.42
CA GLY A 350 -2.08 -21.96 7.06
C GLY A 350 -3.33 -21.71 7.91
N LEU A 351 -3.28 -20.74 8.85
CA LEU A 351 -4.47 -20.36 9.64
C LEU A 351 -5.51 -19.70 8.72
N ASP A 352 -6.78 -20.07 8.88
CA ASP A 352 -7.84 -19.45 8.06
C ASP A 352 -7.88 -17.93 8.26
N VAL A 353 -7.88 -17.19 7.14
CA VAL A 353 -7.96 -15.71 7.13
C VAL A 353 -9.13 -15.20 7.95
N LYS A 354 -10.29 -15.88 7.85
CA LYS A 354 -11.53 -15.49 8.54
C LYS A 354 -11.37 -15.60 10.05
N VAL A 355 -10.69 -16.63 10.54
CA VAL A 355 -10.39 -16.80 11.97
C VAL A 355 -9.46 -15.69 12.45
N SER A 356 -8.40 -15.39 11.69
CA SER A 356 -7.48 -14.30 12.04
C SER A 356 -8.17 -12.93 12.09
N VAL A 357 -9.05 -12.63 11.11
CA VAL A 357 -9.87 -11.41 11.08
C VAL A 357 -10.76 -11.29 12.31
N LEU A 358 -11.47 -12.37 12.65
CA LEU A 358 -12.40 -12.39 13.79
C LEU A 358 -11.65 -12.20 15.11
N VAL A 359 -10.59 -12.97 15.34
CA VAL A 359 -9.80 -12.88 16.57
C VAL A 359 -9.26 -11.46 16.77
N MET A 360 -8.61 -10.90 15.76
CA MET A 360 -8.03 -9.56 15.86
C MET A 360 -9.10 -8.47 16.03
N GLY A 361 -10.15 -8.50 15.22
CA GLY A 361 -11.20 -7.49 15.24
C GLY A 361 -12.00 -7.51 16.54
N VAL A 362 -12.41 -8.67 17.00
CA VAL A 362 -13.18 -8.82 18.24
C VAL A 362 -12.36 -8.42 19.47
N LEU A 363 -11.12 -8.92 19.60
CA LEU A 363 -10.26 -8.56 20.74
C LEU A 363 -9.95 -7.08 20.78
N THR A 364 -9.66 -6.46 19.62
CA THR A 364 -9.43 -5.00 19.55
C THR A 364 -10.68 -4.23 19.98
N THR A 365 -11.86 -4.64 19.51
CA THR A 365 -13.12 -4.03 19.86
C THR A 365 -13.39 -4.10 21.37
N ILE A 366 -13.20 -5.27 21.98
CA ILE A 366 -13.46 -5.50 23.40
C ILE A 366 -12.61 -4.56 24.28
N TYR A 367 -11.27 -4.59 24.10
CA TYR A 367 -10.44 -3.79 25.00
C TYR A 367 -10.61 -2.28 24.79
N THR A 368 -10.93 -1.84 23.56
CA THR A 368 -11.18 -0.43 23.25
C THR A 368 -12.50 0.05 23.82
N ALA A 369 -13.58 -0.74 23.67
CA ALA A 369 -14.91 -0.40 24.21
C ALA A 369 -14.93 -0.39 25.74
N ILE A 370 -14.15 -1.24 26.37
CA ILE A 370 -14.06 -1.30 27.84
C ILE A 370 -13.14 -0.19 28.36
N GLY A 371 -11.97 0.02 27.76
CA GLY A 371 -10.88 0.83 28.29
C GLY A 371 -10.91 2.32 27.92
N GLY A 372 -11.63 2.74 26.84
CA GLY A 372 -11.69 4.12 26.37
C GLY A 372 -10.35 4.71 25.97
N PHE A 373 -10.26 6.05 25.92
CA PHE A 373 -9.14 6.78 25.33
C PHE A 373 -7.80 6.56 26.09
N GLU A 374 -7.81 6.56 27.41
CA GLU A 374 -6.58 6.36 28.19
C GLU A 374 -5.98 4.97 27.95
N ALA A 375 -6.81 3.92 27.92
CA ALA A 375 -6.36 2.58 27.61
C ALA A 375 -5.75 2.54 26.19
N VAL A 376 -6.37 3.20 25.20
CA VAL A 376 -5.83 3.29 23.83
C VAL A 376 -4.45 3.94 23.85
N VAL A 377 -4.27 5.06 24.54
CA VAL A 377 -2.97 5.76 24.61
C VAL A 377 -1.86 4.88 25.22
N TRP A 378 -2.15 4.16 26.30
CA TRP A 378 -1.15 3.30 26.94
C TRP A 378 -0.86 2.01 26.16
N THR A 379 -1.88 1.41 25.54
CA THR A 379 -1.65 0.28 24.63
C THR A 379 -0.87 0.72 23.39
N ASP A 380 -1.13 1.92 22.83
CA ASP A 380 -0.42 2.50 21.70
C ASP A 380 1.10 2.67 22.00
N LEU A 381 1.46 2.99 23.24
CA LEU A 381 2.86 3.09 23.65
C LEU A 381 3.58 1.73 23.52
N ILE A 382 3.00 0.67 24.10
CA ILE A 382 3.56 -0.69 24.02
C ILE A 382 3.60 -1.16 22.56
N GLN A 383 2.52 -0.94 21.83
CA GLN A 383 2.40 -1.30 20.43
C GLN A 383 3.40 -0.56 19.54
N THR A 384 3.78 0.69 19.90
CA THR A 384 4.83 1.43 19.20
C THR A 384 6.20 0.79 19.41
N VAL A 385 6.53 0.45 20.65
CA VAL A 385 7.79 -0.26 20.96
C VAL A 385 7.85 -1.59 20.21
N MET A 386 6.75 -2.34 20.21
CA MET A 386 6.66 -3.60 19.46
C MET A 386 6.82 -3.39 17.94
N LYS A 387 6.16 -2.39 17.37
CA LYS A 387 6.29 -2.09 15.92
C LYS A 387 7.73 -1.79 15.51
N LEU A 388 8.36 -0.85 16.19
CA LEU A 388 9.72 -0.42 15.88
C LEU A 388 10.73 -1.55 16.19
N GLY A 389 10.57 -2.22 17.34
CA GLY A 389 11.39 -3.36 17.75
C GLY A 389 11.24 -4.57 16.81
N GLY A 390 10.03 -4.86 16.37
CA GLY A 390 9.76 -5.94 15.41
C GLY A 390 10.40 -5.71 14.04
N MET A 391 10.34 -4.49 13.51
CA MET A 391 11.02 -4.15 12.25
C MET A 391 12.54 -4.27 12.37
N LEU A 392 13.09 -3.76 13.47
CA LEU A 392 14.52 -3.89 13.77
C LEU A 392 14.93 -5.35 13.91
N LEU A 393 14.15 -6.14 14.66
CA LEU A 393 14.40 -7.56 14.88
C LEU A 393 14.43 -8.34 13.56
N ILE A 394 13.44 -8.14 12.67
CA ILE A 394 13.40 -8.78 11.35
C ILE A 394 14.63 -8.38 10.53
N SER A 395 14.99 -7.09 10.50
CA SER A 395 16.16 -6.61 9.77
C SER A 395 17.45 -7.24 10.26
N VAL A 396 17.63 -7.29 11.58
CA VAL A 396 18.81 -7.90 12.22
C VAL A 396 18.88 -9.40 11.92
N LEU A 397 17.77 -10.13 12.09
CA LEU A 397 17.73 -11.57 11.80
C LEU A 397 18.00 -11.88 10.33
N ALA A 398 17.45 -11.08 9.40
CA ALA A 398 17.70 -11.25 7.97
C ALA A 398 19.16 -11.02 7.61
N ILE A 399 19.81 -9.99 8.19
CA ILE A 399 21.22 -9.69 7.94
C ILE A 399 22.14 -10.74 8.58
N LEU A 400 21.84 -11.18 9.79
CA LEU A 400 22.64 -12.22 10.48
C LEU A 400 22.54 -13.60 9.78
N ALA A 401 21.46 -13.84 9.06
CA ALA A 401 21.29 -15.06 8.27
C ALA A 401 22.03 -15.07 6.93
N LEU A 402 22.61 -13.93 6.52
CA LEU A 402 23.47 -13.86 5.32
C LEU A 402 24.86 -14.45 5.64
N PRO A 403 25.47 -15.27 4.73
CA PRO A 403 26.81 -15.82 4.93
C PRO A 403 27.89 -14.75 5.20
N GLY A 404 27.84 -13.62 4.49
CA GLY A 404 28.74 -12.47 4.65
C GLY A 404 28.22 -11.38 5.60
N GLY A 405 27.08 -11.60 6.24
CA GLY A 405 26.49 -10.69 7.22
C GLY A 405 26.25 -9.28 6.68
N TRP A 406 26.69 -8.26 7.44
CA TRP A 406 26.52 -6.85 7.06
C TRP A 406 27.23 -6.47 5.75
N GLY A 407 28.42 -7.06 5.49
CA GLY A 407 29.17 -6.81 4.24
C GLY A 407 28.36 -7.25 3.02
N GLU A 408 27.84 -8.47 3.03
CA GLU A 408 27.01 -9.00 1.95
C GLU A 408 25.69 -8.22 1.78
N PHE A 409 25.08 -7.79 2.88
CA PHE A 409 23.90 -6.91 2.83
C PHE A 409 24.18 -5.62 2.05
N VAL A 410 25.33 -4.96 2.35
CA VAL A 410 25.71 -3.71 1.68
C VAL A 410 26.07 -3.97 0.21
N ASP A 411 26.89 -4.97 -0.06
CA ASP A 411 27.38 -5.29 -1.40
C ASP A 411 26.25 -5.70 -2.36
N THR A 412 25.34 -6.55 -1.87
CA THR A 412 24.17 -6.98 -2.64
C THR A 412 23.26 -5.81 -2.97
N ASN A 413 22.86 -5.00 -1.99
CA ASN A 413 22.00 -3.87 -2.24
C ASN A 413 22.66 -2.79 -3.12
N ALA A 414 23.95 -2.56 -2.99
CA ALA A 414 24.70 -1.64 -3.85
C ALA A 414 24.78 -2.14 -5.30
N ARG A 415 25.09 -3.44 -5.49
CA ARG A 415 25.16 -4.08 -6.81
C ARG A 415 23.84 -3.96 -7.58
N TYR A 416 22.72 -4.11 -6.90
CA TYR A 416 21.39 -4.03 -7.51
C TYR A 416 20.79 -2.61 -7.50
N GLY A 417 21.54 -1.57 -7.08
CA GLY A 417 21.10 -0.17 -7.07
C GLY A 417 19.97 0.10 -6.07
N ARG A 418 19.82 -0.73 -5.03
CA ARG A 418 18.71 -0.63 -4.05
C ARG A 418 18.82 0.58 -3.15
N PHE A 419 20.03 1.16 -2.99
CA PHE A 419 20.24 2.41 -2.25
C PHE A 419 19.94 3.68 -3.08
N GLU A 420 19.63 3.53 -4.36
CA GLU A 420 19.31 4.69 -5.20
C GLU A 420 18.01 5.35 -4.77
N MET A 421 18.03 6.69 -4.72
CA MET A 421 16.88 7.55 -4.39
C MET A 421 16.58 8.55 -5.50
N VAL A 422 17.21 8.39 -6.68
CA VAL A 422 17.11 9.38 -7.76
C VAL A 422 15.98 9.02 -8.71
N ILE A 423 15.03 9.96 -8.86
CA ILE A 423 14.02 9.90 -9.92
C ILE A 423 14.11 11.19 -10.75
N PRO A 424 14.09 11.11 -12.09
CA PRO A 424 14.01 12.29 -12.93
C PRO A 424 12.76 13.12 -12.62
N TRP A 425 12.91 14.42 -12.45
CA TRP A 425 11.82 15.37 -12.14
C TRP A 425 10.66 15.33 -13.13
N GLY A 426 10.92 14.99 -14.39
CA GLY A 426 9.92 14.87 -15.45
C GLY A 426 9.27 13.49 -15.58
N ASP A 427 9.56 12.54 -14.73
CA ASP A 427 8.96 11.21 -14.82
C ASP A 427 7.54 11.19 -14.23
N LEU A 428 6.55 11.31 -15.11
CA LEU A 428 5.13 11.25 -14.74
C LEU A 428 4.63 9.80 -14.52
N ALA A 429 5.42 8.79 -14.88
CA ALA A 429 5.06 7.40 -14.63
C ALA A 429 5.27 6.99 -13.18
N LEU A 430 6.27 7.60 -12.50
CA LEU A 430 6.47 7.46 -11.06
C LEU A 430 6.76 8.85 -10.46
N PRO A 431 5.75 9.71 -10.28
CA PRO A 431 5.93 11.12 -9.95
C PRO A 431 6.25 11.34 -8.46
N LEU A 432 7.23 10.64 -7.89
CA LEU A 432 7.50 10.65 -6.44
C LEU A 432 7.98 12.00 -5.93
N VAL A 433 8.71 12.78 -6.73
CA VAL A 433 9.12 14.14 -6.34
C VAL A 433 7.89 15.04 -6.27
N TRP A 434 7.05 15.03 -7.30
CA TRP A 434 5.78 15.77 -7.30
C TRP A 434 4.84 15.28 -6.22
N TYR A 435 4.77 13.97 -6.01
CA TYR A 435 4.03 13.37 -4.90
C TYR A 435 4.53 13.89 -3.55
N GLY A 436 5.86 13.93 -3.31
CA GLY A 436 6.44 14.47 -2.10
C GLY A 436 6.11 15.96 -1.90
N ILE A 437 6.27 16.80 -2.93
CA ILE A 437 5.93 18.22 -2.88
C ILE A 437 4.44 18.43 -2.55
N LEU A 438 3.56 17.69 -3.20
CA LEU A 438 2.13 17.79 -2.96
C LEU A 438 1.75 17.30 -1.56
N LYS A 439 2.42 16.26 -1.05
CA LYS A 439 2.20 15.72 0.30
C LYS A 439 2.62 16.67 1.43
N VAL A 440 3.59 17.56 1.21
CA VAL A 440 3.94 18.63 2.18
C VAL A 440 2.68 19.36 2.66
N LEU A 441 1.84 19.72 1.70
CA LEU A 441 0.62 20.47 2.00
C LEU A 441 -0.54 19.56 2.38
N THR A 442 -0.74 18.48 1.65
CA THR A 442 -1.96 17.67 1.77
C THR A 442 -1.94 16.74 2.98
N ASP A 443 -0.82 16.09 3.30
CA ASP A 443 -0.75 15.22 4.48
C ASP A 443 -0.79 16.00 5.79
N ALA A 444 -0.05 17.12 5.85
CA ALA A 444 -0.12 17.99 7.02
C ALA A 444 -1.56 18.43 7.31
N LEU A 445 -2.29 18.80 6.26
CA LEU A 445 -3.65 19.31 6.37
C LEU A 445 -4.67 18.19 6.65
N SER A 446 -4.44 16.97 6.18
CA SER A 446 -5.37 15.84 6.34
C SER A 446 -5.55 15.39 7.80
N TYR A 447 -4.55 15.59 8.64
CA TYR A 447 -4.64 15.27 10.07
C TYR A 447 -5.76 16.04 10.80
N ALA A 448 -6.04 17.28 10.39
CA ALA A 448 -7.15 18.06 10.95
C ALA A 448 -8.52 17.44 10.63
N GLY A 449 -8.64 16.79 9.49
CA GLY A 449 -9.88 16.13 9.04
C GLY A 449 -10.06 14.70 9.58
N ASP A 450 -9.07 14.11 10.23
CA ASP A 450 -9.15 12.76 10.80
C ASP A 450 -9.31 12.83 12.32
N GLN A 451 -10.55 12.59 12.80
CA GLN A 451 -10.86 12.59 14.23
C GLN A 451 -9.96 11.63 15.01
N SER A 452 -9.59 10.48 14.44
CA SER A 452 -8.76 9.50 15.14
C SER A 452 -7.35 10.01 15.44
N LEU A 453 -6.84 10.94 14.65
CA LEU A 453 -5.52 11.55 14.82
C LEU A 453 -5.60 12.80 15.71
N ILE A 454 -6.48 13.75 15.36
CA ILE A 454 -6.54 15.04 16.05
C ILE A 454 -7.00 14.92 17.52
N GLN A 455 -7.74 13.86 17.87
CA GLN A 455 -8.21 13.58 19.22
C GLN A 455 -7.04 13.50 20.23
N ARG A 456 -5.84 13.00 19.81
CA ARG A 456 -4.62 12.98 20.62
C ARG A 456 -4.12 14.39 20.91
N VAL A 457 -4.24 15.29 19.96
CA VAL A 457 -3.91 16.71 20.15
C VAL A 457 -4.87 17.37 21.14
N PHE A 458 -6.16 17.06 21.05
CA PHE A 458 -7.19 17.60 21.97
C PHE A 458 -7.05 17.10 23.41
N SER A 459 -6.41 15.96 23.62
CA SER A 459 -6.19 15.37 24.95
C SER A 459 -5.02 16.02 25.72
N THR A 460 -4.25 16.92 25.10
CA THR A 460 -3.01 17.49 25.64
C THR A 460 -3.16 19.01 25.85
N PRO A 461 -2.50 19.65 26.83
CA PRO A 461 -2.46 21.10 26.99
C PRO A 461 -1.93 21.82 25.74
N VAL A 462 -2.47 23.02 25.43
CA VAL A 462 -2.07 23.82 24.24
C VAL A 462 -0.57 24.08 24.18
N THR A 463 0.04 24.34 25.34
CA THR A 463 1.48 24.65 25.46
C THR A 463 2.40 23.49 25.06
N GLU A 464 1.89 22.27 25.08
CA GLU A 464 2.66 21.06 24.81
C GLU A 464 2.42 20.47 23.41
N VAL A 465 1.48 21.00 22.65
CA VAL A 465 1.11 20.51 21.31
C VAL A 465 2.31 20.46 20.37
N ARG A 466 3.20 21.46 20.42
CA ARG A 466 4.41 21.48 19.62
C ARG A 466 5.35 20.33 19.93
N ARG A 467 5.60 20.04 21.22
CA ARG A 467 6.45 18.93 21.67
C ARG A 467 5.88 17.57 21.26
N LEU A 468 4.56 17.40 21.43
CA LEU A 468 3.81 16.23 20.98
C LEU A 468 4.05 15.99 19.48
N THR A 469 3.86 17.01 18.65
CA THR A 469 3.99 16.90 17.19
C THR A 469 5.43 16.57 16.78
N MET A 470 6.44 17.20 17.39
CA MET A 470 7.85 16.90 17.11
C MET A 470 8.22 15.46 17.45
N LEU A 471 7.70 14.91 18.55
CA LEU A 471 7.90 13.49 18.88
C LEU A 471 7.23 12.57 17.86
N THR A 472 6.02 12.91 17.41
CA THR A 472 5.32 12.15 16.35
C THR A 472 6.14 12.13 15.06
N VAL A 473 6.73 13.25 14.66
CA VAL A 473 7.61 13.36 13.48
C VAL A 473 8.85 12.49 13.65
N PHE A 474 9.50 12.56 14.80
CA PHE A 474 10.68 11.73 15.07
C PHE A 474 10.37 10.23 14.94
N CYS A 475 9.28 9.76 15.55
CA CYS A 475 8.82 8.39 15.41
C CYS A 475 8.46 8.04 13.94
N GLY A 476 7.88 9.00 13.20
CA GLY A 476 7.55 8.84 11.79
C GLY A 476 8.78 8.68 10.88
N ILE A 477 9.85 9.42 11.14
CA ILE A 477 11.13 9.28 10.43
C ILE A 477 11.76 7.91 10.79
N LEU A 478 11.76 7.57 12.06
CA LEU A 478 12.36 6.32 12.54
C LEU A 478 11.68 5.09 11.90
N ILE A 479 10.34 5.05 11.88
CA ILE A 479 9.63 3.92 11.24
C ILE A 479 9.88 3.88 9.73
N ALA A 480 9.99 5.02 9.05
CA ALA A 480 10.28 5.05 7.62
C ALA A 480 11.66 4.46 7.31
N ILE A 481 12.68 4.79 8.11
CA ILE A 481 14.03 4.23 7.98
C ILE A 481 14.01 2.72 8.27
N LEU A 482 13.38 2.29 9.38
CA LEU A 482 13.32 0.88 9.75
C LEU A 482 12.53 0.05 8.74
N ALA A 483 11.39 0.55 8.24
CA ALA A 483 10.58 -0.18 7.28
C ALA A 483 11.29 -0.35 5.92
N ASN A 484 11.92 0.70 5.41
CA ASN A 484 12.70 0.59 4.17
C ASN A 484 13.96 -0.26 4.36
N GLY A 485 14.67 -0.11 5.49
CA GLY A 485 15.81 -0.96 5.85
C GLY A 485 15.43 -2.45 5.95
N MET A 486 14.27 -2.76 6.54
CA MET A 486 13.74 -4.12 6.58
C MET A 486 13.47 -4.67 5.18
N GLY A 487 12.92 -3.86 4.26
CA GLY A 487 12.73 -4.27 2.86
C GLY A 487 14.03 -4.61 2.15
N LEU A 488 15.07 -3.81 2.34
CA LEU A 488 16.42 -4.08 1.81
C LEU A 488 17.07 -5.33 2.43
N ALA A 489 16.89 -5.54 3.75
CA ALA A 489 17.39 -6.73 4.42
C ALA A 489 16.73 -8.01 3.90
N LEU A 490 15.41 -7.98 3.70
CA LEU A 490 14.66 -9.08 3.10
C LEU A 490 15.06 -9.31 1.62
N PHE A 491 15.36 -8.24 0.87
CA PHE A 491 15.86 -8.38 -0.49
C PHE A 491 17.19 -9.14 -0.52
N ALA A 492 18.17 -8.73 0.27
CA ALA A 492 19.47 -9.40 0.34
C ALA A 492 19.31 -10.86 0.80
N TYR A 493 18.48 -11.11 1.81
CA TYR A 493 18.21 -12.45 2.33
C TYR A 493 17.61 -13.38 1.24
N PHE A 494 16.58 -12.96 0.55
CA PHE A 494 15.95 -13.78 -0.49
C PHE A 494 16.75 -13.84 -1.80
N HIS A 495 17.67 -12.90 -2.00
CA HIS A 495 18.69 -13.04 -3.06
C HIS A 495 19.66 -14.18 -2.76
N ALA A 496 20.10 -14.30 -1.50
CA ALA A 496 20.98 -15.38 -1.05
C ALA A 496 20.22 -16.73 -0.93
N HIS A 497 18.91 -16.71 -0.65
CA HIS A 497 18.06 -17.87 -0.41
C HIS A 497 16.83 -17.90 -1.33
N PRO A 498 16.99 -17.92 -2.67
CA PRO A 498 15.87 -17.88 -3.60
C PRO A 498 14.96 -19.13 -3.51
N GLU A 499 15.47 -20.26 -3.00
CA GLU A 499 14.74 -21.51 -2.81
C GLU A 499 13.61 -21.40 -1.78
N ILE A 500 13.62 -20.39 -0.92
CA ILE A 500 12.56 -20.16 0.08
C ILE A 500 11.37 -19.44 -0.54
N LEU A 501 11.57 -18.67 -1.62
CA LEU A 501 10.50 -17.92 -2.26
C LEU A 501 9.42 -18.84 -2.85
N ASP A 502 8.17 -18.44 -2.68
CA ASP A 502 7.01 -19.07 -3.30
C ASP A 502 6.67 -18.31 -4.60
N PRO A 503 6.65 -18.98 -5.77
CA PRO A 503 6.40 -18.31 -7.04
C PRO A 503 5.02 -17.66 -7.14
N GLY A 504 4.02 -18.16 -6.41
CA GLY A 504 2.65 -17.64 -6.39
C GLY A 504 2.43 -16.48 -5.41
N MET A 505 3.44 -16.11 -4.61
CA MET A 505 3.29 -15.08 -3.57
C MET A 505 3.17 -13.68 -4.13
N LYS A 506 2.53 -12.81 -3.35
CA LYS A 506 2.56 -11.35 -3.55
C LYS A 506 3.74 -10.75 -2.76
N ASN A 507 4.26 -9.62 -3.23
CA ASN A 507 5.36 -8.94 -2.54
C ASN A 507 5.01 -8.57 -1.09
N ASP A 508 3.76 -8.27 -0.78
CA ASP A 508 3.29 -7.99 0.59
C ASP A 508 3.45 -9.21 1.53
N GLN A 509 3.68 -10.41 1.02
CA GLN A 509 3.86 -11.64 1.78
C GLN A 509 5.32 -11.98 2.09
N VAL A 510 6.28 -11.16 1.60
CA VAL A 510 7.72 -11.44 1.77
C VAL A 510 8.14 -11.45 3.23
N MET A 511 7.67 -10.49 4.04
CA MET A 511 7.98 -10.43 5.47
C MET A 511 7.34 -11.58 6.26
N PRO A 512 6.04 -11.89 6.07
CA PRO A 512 5.45 -13.08 6.69
C PRO A 512 6.12 -14.40 6.27
N LEU A 513 6.52 -14.53 5.01
CA LEU A 513 7.25 -15.72 4.55
C LEU A 513 8.60 -15.88 5.26
N PHE A 514 9.38 -14.79 5.37
CA PHE A 514 10.62 -14.79 6.15
C PHE A 514 10.35 -15.21 7.61
N THR A 515 9.32 -14.63 8.23
CA THR A 515 8.95 -14.93 9.61
C THR A 515 8.62 -16.42 9.82
N ALA A 516 7.86 -17.01 8.89
CA ALA A 516 7.48 -18.42 9.01
C ALA A 516 8.63 -19.40 8.73
N GLN A 517 9.48 -19.09 7.74
CA GLN A 517 10.48 -20.04 7.24
C GLN A 517 11.84 -19.91 7.94
N ALA A 518 12.28 -18.68 8.26
CA ALA A 518 13.63 -18.38 8.70
C ALA A 518 13.75 -18.05 10.20
N VAL A 519 12.65 -17.59 10.81
CA VAL A 519 12.71 -17.15 12.22
C VAL A 519 12.51 -18.32 13.17
N PRO A 520 13.30 -18.41 14.26
CA PRO A 520 13.12 -19.42 15.30
C PRO A 520 11.75 -19.35 16.01
N PRO A 521 11.20 -20.48 16.47
CA PRO A 521 9.98 -20.51 17.29
C PRO A 521 10.08 -19.59 18.51
N GLY A 522 8.99 -18.95 18.90
CA GLY A 522 8.90 -17.93 19.92
C GLY A 522 9.18 -16.51 19.39
N LEU A 523 10.26 -16.31 18.62
CA LEU A 523 10.52 -15.05 17.95
C LEU A 523 9.56 -14.82 16.76
N ALA A 524 9.16 -15.88 16.05
CA ALA A 524 8.14 -15.78 15.00
C ALA A 524 6.79 -15.32 15.60
N GLY A 525 6.38 -15.90 16.73
CA GLY A 525 5.21 -15.44 17.49
C GLY A 525 5.30 -13.98 17.94
N LEU A 526 6.49 -13.52 18.37
CA LEU A 526 6.72 -12.13 18.73
C LEU A 526 6.57 -11.19 17.52
N ILE A 527 7.10 -11.54 16.35
CA ILE A 527 6.96 -10.76 15.12
C ILE A 527 5.49 -10.69 14.69
N ILE A 528 4.75 -11.79 14.80
CA ILE A 528 3.31 -11.82 14.54
C ILE A 528 2.56 -10.92 15.53
N ALA A 529 2.92 -10.94 16.80
CA ALA A 529 2.34 -10.04 17.80
C ALA A 529 2.67 -8.56 17.49
N CYS A 530 3.87 -8.26 16.94
CA CYS A 530 4.20 -6.90 16.46
C CYS A 530 3.33 -6.47 15.27
N LEU A 531 3.01 -7.40 14.39
CA LEU A 531 2.11 -7.14 13.25
C LEU A 531 0.67 -6.88 13.74
N PHE A 532 0.18 -7.67 14.71
CA PHE A 532 -1.10 -7.39 15.37
C PHE A 532 -1.08 -6.04 16.08
N ALA A 533 -0.01 -5.71 16.80
CA ALA A 533 0.15 -4.42 17.46
C ALA A 533 0.04 -3.25 16.49
N ALA A 534 0.62 -3.40 15.29
CA ALA A 534 0.55 -2.38 14.24
C ALA A 534 -0.88 -2.14 13.72
N ALA A 535 -1.69 -3.17 13.64
CA ALA A 535 -3.09 -3.05 13.23
C ALA A 535 -3.98 -2.52 14.37
N MET A 536 -3.85 -3.11 15.56
CA MET A 536 -4.73 -2.85 16.69
C MET A 536 -4.68 -1.39 17.15
N SER A 537 -3.51 -0.72 17.12
CA SER A 537 -3.39 0.71 17.46
C SER A 537 -4.26 1.60 16.56
N THR A 538 -4.26 1.32 15.28
CA THR A 538 -5.05 2.09 14.30
C THR A 538 -6.54 1.80 14.44
N VAL A 539 -6.92 0.53 14.63
CA VAL A 539 -8.31 0.10 14.80
C VAL A 539 -8.88 0.68 16.10
N ALA A 540 -8.16 0.57 17.22
CA ALA A 540 -8.57 1.13 18.51
C ALA A 540 -8.81 2.65 18.43
N GLY A 541 -7.88 3.37 17.78
CA GLY A 541 -8.03 4.80 17.53
C GLY A 541 -9.27 5.13 16.67
N GLY A 542 -9.54 4.33 15.64
CA GLY A 542 -10.70 4.45 14.78
C GLY A 542 -12.01 4.22 15.54
N VAL A 543 -12.10 3.11 16.27
CA VAL A 543 -13.29 2.75 17.09
C VAL A 543 -13.61 3.84 18.10
N ASN A 544 -12.62 4.31 18.87
CA ASN A 544 -12.82 5.36 19.87
C ASN A 544 -13.25 6.69 19.23
N SER A 545 -12.67 7.06 18.08
CA SER A 545 -12.99 8.29 17.39
C SER A 545 -14.41 8.29 16.82
N VAL A 546 -14.84 7.17 16.18
CA VAL A 546 -16.21 7.04 15.66
C VAL A 546 -17.24 7.06 16.78
N ALA A 547 -16.97 6.38 17.89
CA ALA A 547 -17.82 6.40 19.08
C ALA A 547 -17.98 7.83 19.64
N THR A 548 -16.89 8.61 19.67
CA THR A 548 -16.91 10.02 20.06
C THR A 548 -17.79 10.85 19.14
N LEU A 549 -17.65 10.68 17.80
CA LEU A 549 -18.46 11.40 16.82
C LEU A 549 -19.95 11.04 16.94
N LEU A 550 -20.28 9.76 17.08
CA LEU A 550 -21.67 9.32 17.26
C LEU A 550 -22.30 9.92 18.52
N SER A 551 -21.55 10.03 19.61
CA SER A 551 -22.02 10.63 20.85
C SER A 551 -22.11 12.16 20.75
N GLU A 552 -21.06 12.86 20.32
CA GLU A 552 -20.98 14.32 20.41
C GLU A 552 -21.66 15.04 19.24
N ASP A 553 -21.60 14.48 18.02
CA ASP A 553 -22.15 15.12 16.84
C ASP A 553 -23.63 14.75 16.62
N PHE A 554 -24.06 13.54 17.04
CA PHE A 554 -25.40 13.03 16.79
C PHE A 554 -26.22 12.90 18.09
N TYR A 555 -25.81 12.01 19.00
CA TYR A 555 -26.63 11.70 20.19
C TYR A 555 -26.85 12.92 21.07
N ARG A 556 -25.83 13.67 21.44
CA ARG A 556 -25.94 14.90 22.23
C ARG A 556 -26.87 15.94 21.59
N ARG A 557 -26.96 15.97 20.28
CA ARG A 557 -27.77 16.90 19.53
C ARG A 557 -29.22 16.48 19.45
N TRP A 558 -29.48 15.19 19.25
CA TRP A 558 -30.85 14.66 19.20
C TRP A 558 -31.49 14.59 20.60
N TRP A 559 -30.67 14.41 21.63
CA TRP A 559 -31.10 14.40 23.03
C TRP A 559 -30.30 15.41 23.87
N PRO A 560 -30.62 16.71 23.82
CA PRO A 560 -29.89 17.77 24.56
C PRO A 560 -29.85 17.56 26.07
N GLY A 561 -30.87 16.89 26.65
CA GLY A 561 -30.93 16.53 28.05
C GLY A 561 -30.25 15.23 28.45
N ALA A 562 -29.45 14.60 27.55
CA ALA A 562 -28.78 13.35 27.84
C ALA A 562 -27.79 13.47 29.01
N SER A 563 -27.90 12.55 29.98
CA SER A 563 -27.01 12.50 31.14
C SER A 563 -25.58 12.14 30.72
N ALA A 564 -24.59 12.55 31.54
CA ALA A 564 -23.20 12.18 31.32
C ALA A 564 -23.00 10.64 31.23
N ARG A 565 -23.73 9.92 32.08
CA ARG A 565 -23.72 8.44 32.07
C ARG A 565 -24.36 7.85 30.80
N GLY A 566 -25.46 8.45 30.31
CA GLY A 566 -26.08 8.05 29.04
C GLY A 566 -25.15 8.22 27.84
N ARG A 567 -24.44 9.34 27.76
CA ARG A 567 -23.44 9.59 26.73
C ARG A 567 -22.27 8.57 26.77
N LEU A 568 -21.81 8.22 27.99
CA LEU A 568 -20.77 7.19 28.15
C LEU A 568 -21.27 5.83 27.66
N TRP A 569 -22.52 5.42 27.97
CA TRP A 569 -23.08 4.18 27.46
C TRP A 569 -23.23 4.15 25.94
N VAL A 570 -23.63 5.28 25.34
CA VAL A 570 -23.67 5.41 23.87
C VAL A 570 -22.28 5.27 23.26
N MET A 571 -21.24 5.88 23.85
CA MET A 571 -19.87 5.72 23.38
C MET A 571 -19.39 4.25 23.46
N LYS A 572 -19.60 3.58 24.59
CA LYS A 572 -19.23 2.16 24.76
C LYS A 572 -19.98 1.25 23.79
N GLY A 573 -21.31 1.42 23.68
CA GLY A 573 -22.14 0.65 22.76
C GLY A 573 -21.75 0.89 21.28
N SER A 574 -21.55 2.14 20.91
CA SER A 574 -21.09 2.51 19.57
C SER A 574 -19.70 1.91 19.25
N SER A 575 -18.79 1.88 20.22
CA SER A 575 -17.48 1.25 20.05
C SER A 575 -17.61 -0.23 19.69
N VAL A 576 -18.50 -0.96 20.38
CA VAL A 576 -18.77 -2.37 20.09
C VAL A 576 -19.35 -2.54 18.68
N ILE A 577 -20.41 -1.77 18.36
CA ILE A 577 -21.09 -1.87 17.06
C ILE A 577 -20.11 -1.57 15.91
N VAL A 578 -19.38 -0.46 15.99
CA VAL A 578 -18.45 -0.01 14.96
C VAL A 578 -17.30 -1.00 14.77
N GLY A 579 -16.74 -1.51 15.87
CA GLY A 579 -15.68 -2.52 15.80
C GLY A 579 -16.13 -3.83 15.16
N LEU A 580 -17.34 -4.31 15.52
CA LEU A 580 -17.92 -5.52 14.93
C LEU A 580 -18.29 -5.31 13.45
N VAL A 581 -18.85 -4.16 13.08
CA VAL A 581 -19.14 -3.83 11.68
C VAL A 581 -17.85 -3.80 10.85
N SER A 582 -16.79 -3.13 11.34
CA SER A 582 -15.51 -3.08 10.64
C SER A 582 -14.88 -4.48 10.51
N THR A 583 -15.03 -5.34 11.53
CA THR A 583 -14.58 -6.74 11.49
C THR A 583 -15.38 -7.53 10.45
N GLY A 584 -16.70 -7.35 10.40
CA GLY A 584 -17.58 -7.97 9.40
C GLY A 584 -17.22 -7.56 7.96
N VAL A 585 -16.92 -6.26 7.76
CA VAL A 585 -16.44 -5.77 6.45
C VAL A 585 -15.09 -6.39 6.09
N ALA A 586 -14.15 -6.47 7.02
CA ALA A 586 -12.86 -7.12 6.79
C ALA A 586 -13.02 -8.61 6.44
N TRP A 587 -13.93 -9.29 7.13
CA TRP A 587 -14.30 -10.69 6.85
C TRP A 587 -14.90 -10.85 5.45
N PHE A 588 -15.79 -9.95 5.03
CA PHE A 588 -16.34 -9.94 3.67
C PHE A 588 -15.25 -9.69 2.63
N LEU A 589 -14.40 -8.68 2.85
CA LEU A 589 -13.29 -8.35 1.96
C LEU A 589 -12.27 -9.49 1.85
N SER A 590 -12.09 -10.30 2.89
CA SER A 590 -11.19 -11.46 2.85
C SER A 590 -11.56 -12.52 1.79
N GLN A 591 -12.80 -12.50 1.32
CA GLN A 591 -13.31 -13.39 0.29
C GLN A 591 -13.16 -12.84 -1.13
N GLN A 592 -12.74 -11.58 -1.26
CA GLN A 592 -12.56 -10.89 -2.55
C GLN A 592 -11.10 -10.93 -3.00
N THR A 593 -10.88 -10.97 -4.31
CA THR A 593 -9.53 -10.86 -4.87
C THR A 593 -9.11 -9.40 -4.92
N ILE A 594 -8.28 -8.97 -3.97
CA ILE A 594 -7.76 -7.60 -3.93
C ILE A 594 -6.36 -7.59 -4.55
N PRO A 595 -6.14 -6.90 -5.69
CA PRO A 595 -4.86 -6.96 -6.41
C PRO A 595 -3.68 -6.37 -5.62
N MET A 596 -3.88 -5.22 -4.99
CA MET A 596 -2.84 -4.48 -4.25
C MET A 596 -3.47 -3.71 -3.08
N LEU A 597 -3.18 -4.14 -1.86
CA LEU A 597 -3.78 -3.60 -0.64
C LEU A 597 -3.44 -2.12 -0.41
N PHE A 598 -2.18 -1.74 -0.64
CA PHE A 598 -1.73 -0.34 -0.47
C PHE A 598 -2.43 0.62 -1.44
N ARG A 599 -2.59 0.21 -2.69
CA ARG A 599 -3.32 1.00 -3.70
C ARG A 599 -4.79 1.14 -3.32
N THR A 600 -5.45 0.03 -2.95
CA THR A 600 -6.86 0.03 -2.54
C THR A 600 -7.10 0.94 -1.33
N TRP A 601 -6.23 0.87 -0.32
CA TRP A 601 -6.26 1.79 0.82
C TRP A 601 -6.10 3.25 0.40
N SER A 602 -5.13 3.56 -0.46
CA SER A 602 -4.86 4.92 -0.93
C SER A 602 -6.01 5.51 -1.74
N GLU A 603 -6.63 4.70 -2.61
CA GLU A 603 -7.83 5.09 -3.36
C GLU A 603 -9.02 5.38 -2.45
N MET A 604 -9.27 4.52 -1.45
CA MET A 604 -10.31 4.71 -0.46
C MET A 604 -10.06 5.96 0.41
N ALA A 605 -8.81 6.17 0.85
CA ALA A 605 -8.43 7.36 1.59
C ALA A 605 -8.64 8.64 0.77
N ALA A 606 -8.33 8.59 -0.52
CA ALA A 606 -8.56 9.72 -1.42
C ALA A 606 -10.05 9.99 -1.67
N LEU A 607 -10.86 8.97 -1.85
CA LEU A 607 -12.30 9.14 -2.05
C LEU A 607 -13.02 9.72 -0.83
N PHE A 608 -12.69 9.23 0.36
CA PHE A 608 -13.43 9.58 1.59
C PHE A 608 -12.75 10.66 2.43
N GLY A 609 -11.41 10.75 2.47
CA GLY A 609 -10.70 11.67 3.37
C GLY A 609 -10.46 13.06 2.81
N VAL A 610 -10.31 13.17 1.52
CA VAL A 610 -9.72 14.33 0.84
C VAL A 610 -10.62 15.57 0.84
N GLY A 611 -11.91 15.42 0.58
CA GLY A 611 -12.83 16.55 0.51
C GLY A 611 -12.97 17.28 1.84
N VAL A 612 -12.99 16.55 2.97
CA VAL A 612 -13.04 17.16 4.31
C VAL A 612 -11.77 17.96 4.61
N THR A 613 -10.61 17.45 4.20
CA THR A 613 -9.35 18.21 4.30
C THR A 613 -9.43 19.56 3.61
N GLY A 614 -10.01 19.61 2.40
CA GLY A 614 -10.23 20.87 1.68
C GLY A 614 -11.13 21.86 2.44
N MET A 615 -12.14 21.38 3.18
CA MET A 615 -12.97 22.23 4.05
C MET A 615 -12.15 22.88 5.16
N PHE A 616 -11.25 22.14 5.81
CA PHE A 616 -10.37 22.68 6.84
C PHE A 616 -9.40 23.71 6.27
N VAL A 617 -8.83 23.45 5.08
CA VAL A 617 -7.95 24.40 4.40
C VAL A 617 -8.68 25.72 4.10
N LEU A 618 -9.86 25.64 3.48
CA LEU A 618 -10.68 26.82 3.21
C LEU A 618 -11.05 27.57 4.49
N GLY A 619 -11.36 26.83 5.56
CA GLY A 619 -11.71 27.42 6.84
C GLY A 619 -10.58 28.15 7.52
N MET A 620 -9.38 27.55 7.60
CA MET A 620 -8.24 28.07 8.34
C MET A 620 -7.47 29.14 7.58
N PHE A 621 -7.29 28.96 6.27
CA PHE A 621 -6.39 29.78 5.45
C PHE A 621 -7.10 30.80 4.57
N THR A 622 -8.45 30.94 4.66
CA THR A 622 -9.15 31.95 3.89
C THR A 622 -10.11 32.78 4.74
N ARG A 623 -10.24 34.07 4.40
CA ARG A 623 -11.23 34.96 5.03
C ARG A 623 -12.57 34.94 4.31
N ARG A 624 -12.62 34.58 3.04
CA ARG A 624 -13.79 34.75 2.16
C ARG A 624 -14.63 33.49 2.01
N ALA A 625 -14.05 32.30 2.26
CA ALA A 625 -14.78 31.04 2.14
C ALA A 625 -16.07 31.04 2.97
N ASN A 626 -17.17 30.60 2.35
CA ASN A 626 -18.48 30.48 2.95
C ASN A 626 -19.08 29.08 2.78
N SER A 627 -20.20 28.82 3.46
CA SER A 627 -20.78 27.47 3.50
C SER A 627 -21.16 26.91 2.13
N TRP A 628 -21.69 27.73 1.22
CA TRP A 628 -22.06 27.32 -0.12
C TRP A 628 -20.82 27.01 -0.98
N GLY A 629 -19.86 27.91 -0.96
CA GLY A 629 -18.60 27.69 -1.70
C GLY A 629 -17.87 26.43 -1.25
N VAL A 630 -17.77 26.19 0.07
CA VAL A 630 -17.14 25.00 0.62
C VAL A 630 -17.91 23.73 0.24
N GLY A 631 -19.25 23.76 0.27
CA GLY A 631 -20.07 22.63 -0.16
C GLY A 631 -19.89 22.29 -1.65
N ILE A 632 -19.87 23.31 -2.51
CA ILE A 632 -19.61 23.14 -3.96
C ILE A 632 -18.18 22.59 -4.19
N GLY A 633 -17.18 23.15 -3.51
CA GLY A 633 -15.81 22.68 -3.61
C GLY A 633 -15.64 21.23 -3.20
N PHE A 634 -16.29 20.83 -2.11
CA PHE A 634 -16.33 19.44 -1.65
C PHE A 634 -16.93 18.51 -2.72
N LEU A 635 -18.13 18.84 -3.22
CA LEU A 635 -18.80 18.03 -4.24
C LEU A 635 -17.94 17.92 -5.51
N SER A 636 -17.33 19.03 -5.94
CA SER A 636 -16.43 19.05 -7.09
C SER A 636 -15.21 18.13 -6.89
N SER A 637 -14.66 18.05 -5.66
CA SER A 637 -13.52 17.16 -5.38
C SER A 637 -13.91 15.69 -5.47
N VAL A 638 -15.12 15.33 -5.03
CA VAL A 638 -15.64 13.95 -5.15
C VAL A 638 -15.86 13.58 -6.62
N LEU A 639 -16.50 14.45 -7.39
CA LEU A 639 -16.72 14.24 -8.83
C LEU A 639 -15.38 14.13 -9.58
N PHE A 640 -14.41 14.98 -9.25
CA PHE A 640 -13.06 14.91 -9.80
C PHE A 640 -12.39 13.57 -9.53
N MET A 641 -12.55 13.01 -8.31
CA MET A 641 -11.98 11.70 -7.97
C MET A 641 -12.56 10.57 -8.82
N PHE A 642 -13.88 10.56 -9.04
CA PHE A 642 -14.49 9.56 -9.93
C PHE A 642 -14.01 9.71 -11.38
N TRP A 643 -13.92 10.94 -11.86
CA TRP A 643 -13.45 11.24 -13.22
C TRP A 643 -11.99 10.78 -13.43
N ILE A 644 -11.06 11.18 -12.55
CA ILE A 644 -9.64 10.86 -12.69
C ILE A 644 -9.37 9.35 -12.58
N LYS A 645 -10.14 8.66 -11.72
CA LYS A 645 -10.08 7.20 -11.60
C LYS A 645 -10.57 6.51 -12.88
N GLY A 646 -11.63 7.01 -13.50
CA GLY A 646 -12.18 6.45 -14.74
C GLY A 646 -11.29 6.65 -15.97
N THR A 647 -10.56 7.77 -16.02
CA THR A 647 -9.66 8.08 -17.15
C THR A 647 -8.28 7.44 -17.04
N GLY A 648 -7.81 7.15 -15.80
CA GLY A 648 -6.46 6.66 -15.57
C GLY A 648 -5.34 7.60 -16.04
N TRP A 649 -5.63 8.88 -16.26
CA TRP A 649 -4.74 9.86 -16.90
C TRP A 649 -3.47 10.13 -16.08
N LEU A 650 -3.59 10.14 -14.75
CA LEU A 650 -2.48 10.40 -13.83
C LEU A 650 -2.24 9.21 -12.91
N HIS A 651 -1.01 9.10 -12.41
CA HIS A 651 -0.66 8.09 -11.43
C HIS A 651 -1.46 8.27 -10.12
N TRP A 652 -1.94 7.18 -9.54
CA TRP A 652 -2.81 7.18 -8.35
C TRP A 652 -2.23 7.91 -7.13
N THR A 653 -0.90 8.03 -7.01
CA THR A 653 -0.23 8.70 -5.88
C THR A 653 -0.60 10.18 -5.75
N VAL A 654 -0.91 10.87 -6.85
CA VAL A 654 -1.24 12.30 -6.85
C VAL A 654 -2.74 12.60 -6.79
N TRP A 655 -3.62 11.61 -6.95
CA TRP A 655 -5.07 11.83 -6.99
C TRP A 655 -5.61 12.55 -5.76
N GLY A 656 -5.21 12.09 -4.56
CA GLY A 656 -5.66 12.69 -3.30
C GLY A 656 -5.28 14.18 -3.20
N SER A 657 -4.05 14.51 -3.52
CA SER A 657 -3.58 15.90 -3.47
C SER A 657 -4.33 16.79 -4.45
N LEU A 658 -4.53 16.32 -5.68
CA LEU A 658 -5.27 17.08 -6.70
C LEU A 658 -6.74 17.28 -6.32
N ALA A 659 -7.37 16.31 -5.67
CA ALA A 659 -8.74 16.46 -5.19
C ALA A 659 -8.84 17.50 -4.06
N ILE A 660 -7.84 17.58 -3.14
CA ILE A 660 -7.79 18.68 -2.14
C ILE A 660 -7.69 20.03 -2.86
N PHE A 661 -6.79 20.18 -3.83
CA PHE A 661 -6.64 21.43 -4.58
C PHE A 661 -7.91 21.78 -5.37
N THR A 662 -8.60 20.79 -5.93
CA THR A 662 -9.91 21.00 -6.57
C THR A 662 -10.93 21.52 -5.58
N CYS A 663 -11.04 20.90 -4.39
CA CYS A 663 -11.92 21.37 -3.33
C CYS A 663 -11.62 22.84 -2.94
N VAL A 664 -10.34 23.15 -2.71
CA VAL A 664 -9.90 24.47 -2.29
C VAL A 664 -10.11 25.51 -3.41
N GLY A 665 -9.67 25.22 -4.63
CA GLY A 665 -9.77 26.16 -5.77
C GLY A 665 -11.22 26.43 -6.14
N VAL A 666 -12.01 25.39 -6.40
CA VAL A 666 -13.43 25.55 -6.77
C VAL A 666 -14.22 26.16 -5.61
N GLY A 667 -13.98 25.69 -4.37
CA GLY A 667 -14.69 26.19 -3.19
C GLY A 667 -14.38 27.66 -2.90
N TYR A 668 -13.15 28.09 -3.07
CA TYR A 668 -12.75 29.49 -2.92
C TYR A 668 -13.39 30.35 -4.00
N LEU A 669 -13.32 29.95 -5.29
CA LEU A 669 -13.92 30.67 -6.41
C LEU A 669 -15.46 30.75 -6.24
N ALA A 670 -16.11 29.63 -5.92
CA ALA A 670 -17.55 29.63 -5.69
C ALA A 670 -17.98 30.55 -4.55
N SER A 671 -17.11 30.74 -3.55
CA SER A 671 -17.40 31.65 -2.43
C SER A 671 -17.51 33.14 -2.83
N PHE A 672 -17.10 33.51 -4.04
CA PHE A 672 -17.30 34.88 -4.54
C PHE A 672 -18.75 35.16 -4.96
N PHE A 673 -19.49 34.12 -5.31
CA PHE A 673 -20.88 34.25 -5.80
C PHE A 673 -21.92 34.23 -4.66
N PHE A 674 -21.51 33.87 -3.44
CA PHE A 674 -22.42 33.74 -2.31
C PHE A 674 -22.00 34.66 -1.14
N ARG A 675 -22.95 35.22 -0.42
CA ARG A 675 -22.67 36.02 0.78
C ARG A 675 -22.28 35.11 1.94
N GLY A 676 -21.14 35.39 2.59
CA GLY A 676 -20.65 34.70 3.77
C GLY A 676 -21.20 35.28 5.06
N LYS A 677 -21.25 34.45 6.13
CA LYS A 677 -21.45 34.95 7.50
C LYS A 677 -20.18 35.65 8.00
N SER A 678 -20.32 36.54 8.99
CA SER A 678 -19.17 37.14 9.69
C SER A 678 -18.33 36.06 10.35
N ILE A 679 -17.00 36.18 10.23
CA ILE A 679 -16.06 35.21 10.78
C ILE A 679 -15.88 35.47 12.27
N GLY A 680 -16.09 34.45 13.11
CA GLY A 680 -15.77 34.53 14.53
C GLY A 680 -14.27 34.70 14.78
N ARG A 681 -13.88 35.35 15.86
CA ARG A 681 -12.47 35.49 16.28
C ARG A 681 -11.84 34.12 16.54
N GLY A 682 -10.57 33.95 16.18
CA GLY A 682 -9.81 32.71 16.43
C GLY A 682 -10.13 31.53 15.50
N LEU A 683 -10.95 31.70 14.46
CA LEU A 683 -11.32 30.62 13.53
C LEU A 683 -10.42 30.56 12.28
N THR A 684 -9.62 31.58 12.04
CA THR A 684 -8.65 31.61 10.93
C THR A 684 -7.29 32.05 11.43
N ILE A 685 -6.25 31.75 10.67
CA ILE A 685 -4.88 32.25 10.94
C ILE A 685 -4.77 33.79 10.91
N PHE A 686 -5.78 34.47 10.35
CA PHE A 686 -5.84 35.92 10.19
C PHE A 686 -6.71 36.60 11.26
N SER A 687 -7.37 35.85 12.14
CA SER A 687 -8.29 36.33 13.16
C SER A 687 -7.74 35.96 14.54
N SER A 688 -6.54 36.43 14.86
CA SER A 688 -5.93 36.31 16.20
C SER A 688 -6.68 37.12 17.25
#